data_860200697e5aef17f8ea26ab08807c43
#
_entry.id   860200697e5aef17f8ea26ab08807c43
#
_cell.length_a   1.000
_cell.length_b   1.000
_cell.length_c   1.000
_cell.angle_alpha   90.00
_cell.angle_beta   90.00
_cell.angle_gamma   90.00
#
_symmetry.space_group_name_H-M   'P 1'
#
loop_
_entity.id
_entity.type
_entity.pdbx_description
1 polymer ?
#
loop_
_entity_poly.entity_id
_entity_poly.type
_entity_poly.pdbx_seq_one_letter_code
_entity_poly.pdbx_strand_id
1 'polypeptide(L)'
;MKKIAIIGAGNMGSGIVQKTAQEGLLVVMMDVKPEFVERGLNNIRTTLNEAVERKLMKPEDVGQIMGRIKGTTDIADVKDCDLVIEAVFEDMQVKKDLFSRLGKICKKSTILATNTSSFAVDELAAATKRPDRFIGLHFFYHPAKNRLLEIIPGTQTSEKTVLACKDFSKLTGKTDIFVKDAPGFAVNRFFVPWLNEATRLLEEGIANIPTIDKAAMDSLGIGMGPFKLMNVTGIPIACHSAQTLGDKLGPFYTPSARLKAQFASGQLWNLEGEIQLDKIQTVNDRLLAGVFFVAASILDEGVSDVADTDLGAKVGLRWRRGPFEVMNKLGINKAYQMIENLLKAWPAYTTPKCLTKQNTKAKPWEILYVKYRLDGKIGRVTISRPDAMNALNETVVKQLDKAFRKAEADKKAKVIVLDAAGKAFVAGADIGFFIKCIKENRLDDNVTFTTYGQKVLNRIDQCKKLVVAKMEGMALGGGLEYALSADVIVATPKVRIGFPETGIGIYPGLGGTQRTSRYIGKELAKYLIFTGRMLSAQEAHVIGLIDYVFTPEKIEDMIQKRIAAKKLTPKKGKKTHALPPEWRQIKELFNDANIADWLSGKYLSSNDELTAKTARNLSGKAPLALKMVNEIIDQGFAMPLEKGLKQELKHLKEIFNTQDALTGLTSVGKGRPAFVGK
;
A
#
# COMPACT_ATOMS: atom_id res chain seq x y z
N MET A 1 -3.12 12.64 -15.70
CA MET A 1 -1.87 13.39 -15.87
C MET A 1 -0.97 12.65 -16.85
N LYS A 2 -0.27 13.36 -17.77
CA LYS A 2 0.59 12.76 -18.81
C LYS A 2 2.01 13.34 -18.81
N LYS A 3 2.14 14.62 -18.52
CA LYS A 3 3.43 15.34 -18.56
C LYS A 3 3.66 16.06 -17.22
N ILE A 4 4.74 15.70 -16.55
CA ILE A 4 5.11 16.18 -15.22
C ILE A 4 6.42 16.96 -15.31
N ALA A 5 6.55 18.06 -14.60
CA ALA A 5 7.83 18.73 -14.43
C ALA A 5 8.33 18.58 -12.99
N ILE A 6 9.65 18.39 -12.85
CA ILE A 6 10.37 18.45 -11.59
C ILE A 6 11.42 19.55 -11.67
N ILE A 7 11.33 20.52 -10.75
CA ILE A 7 12.28 21.63 -10.65
C ILE A 7 13.28 21.33 -9.55
N GLY A 8 14.55 21.24 -9.91
CA GLY A 8 15.65 20.75 -9.09
C GLY A 8 16.12 19.37 -9.54
N ALA A 9 17.39 19.25 -9.93
CA ALA A 9 18.02 18.00 -10.40
C ALA A 9 18.93 17.36 -9.34
N GLY A 10 18.77 17.76 -8.06
CA GLY A 10 19.47 17.16 -6.92
C GLY A 10 18.98 15.74 -6.62
N ASN A 11 19.45 15.18 -5.50
CA ASN A 11 19.12 13.78 -5.10
C ASN A 11 17.62 13.52 -4.99
N MET A 12 16.84 14.46 -4.44
CA MET A 12 15.39 14.31 -4.35
C MET A 12 14.74 14.45 -5.72
N GLY A 13 15.05 15.52 -6.46
CA GLY A 13 14.46 15.78 -7.77
C GLY A 13 14.76 14.67 -8.78
N SER A 14 16.02 14.24 -8.93
CA SER A 14 16.39 13.14 -9.82
C SER A 14 15.69 11.82 -9.46
N GLY A 15 15.53 11.51 -8.16
CA GLY A 15 14.79 10.35 -7.71
C GLY A 15 13.29 10.42 -8.02
N ILE A 16 12.66 11.61 -7.94
CA ILE A 16 11.24 11.82 -8.31
C ILE A 16 11.10 11.68 -9.84
N VAL A 17 12.02 12.27 -10.64
CA VAL A 17 12.08 12.14 -12.10
C VAL A 17 12.17 10.68 -12.49
N GLN A 18 13.16 9.96 -11.94
CA GLN A 18 13.37 8.54 -12.20
C GLN A 18 12.08 7.75 -11.96
N LYS A 19 11.48 7.88 -10.78
CA LYS A 19 10.27 7.12 -10.44
C LYS A 19 9.11 7.44 -11.37
N THR A 20 8.91 8.71 -11.69
CA THR A 20 7.84 9.16 -12.58
C THR A 20 8.00 8.62 -14.01
N ALA A 21 9.23 8.65 -14.55
CA ALA A 21 9.54 8.12 -15.88
C ALA A 21 9.45 6.57 -15.94
N GLN A 22 9.86 5.87 -14.88
CA GLN A 22 9.71 4.41 -14.75
C GLN A 22 8.25 3.96 -14.84
N GLU A 23 7.33 4.77 -14.35
CA GLU A 23 5.89 4.46 -14.40
C GLU A 23 5.21 4.88 -15.72
N GLY A 24 6.00 5.36 -16.70
CA GLY A 24 5.57 5.60 -18.07
C GLY A 24 5.11 7.03 -18.36
N LEU A 25 5.31 7.97 -17.44
CA LEU A 25 4.96 9.37 -17.63
C LEU A 25 6.11 10.14 -18.33
N LEU A 26 5.75 11.17 -19.11
CA LEU A 26 6.71 12.10 -19.67
C LEU A 26 7.16 13.10 -18.61
N VAL A 27 8.47 13.31 -18.49
CA VAL A 27 9.03 14.13 -17.41
C VAL A 27 9.95 15.21 -17.98
N VAL A 28 9.76 16.45 -17.53
CA VAL A 28 10.70 17.54 -17.71
C VAL A 28 11.49 17.71 -16.42
N MET A 29 12.80 17.52 -16.46
CA MET A 29 13.71 17.81 -15.34
C MET A 29 14.40 19.14 -15.59
N MET A 30 14.14 20.13 -14.75
CA MET A 30 14.67 21.49 -14.89
C MET A 30 15.58 21.84 -13.72
N ASP A 31 16.74 22.43 -14.02
CA ASP A 31 17.59 23.08 -13.00
C ASP A 31 18.20 24.35 -13.60
N VAL A 32 18.79 25.20 -12.76
CA VAL A 32 19.33 26.51 -13.15
C VAL A 32 20.62 26.44 -13.97
N LYS A 33 21.36 25.32 -13.90
CA LYS A 33 22.63 25.13 -14.61
C LYS A 33 22.67 23.82 -15.40
N PRO A 34 23.24 23.77 -16.60
CA PRO A 34 23.38 22.56 -17.40
C PRO A 34 24.06 21.41 -16.62
N GLU A 35 25.13 21.75 -15.87
CA GLU A 35 25.88 20.75 -15.08
C GLU A 35 25.03 20.05 -14.03
N PHE A 36 24.05 20.73 -13.42
CA PHE A 36 23.14 20.13 -12.47
C PHE A 36 22.16 19.19 -13.15
N VAL A 37 21.65 19.59 -14.32
CA VAL A 37 20.77 18.75 -15.15
C VAL A 37 21.52 17.48 -15.59
N GLU A 38 22.73 17.61 -16.11
CA GLU A 38 23.55 16.48 -16.56
C GLU A 38 23.87 15.53 -15.40
N ARG A 39 24.28 16.06 -14.24
CA ARG A 39 24.51 15.26 -13.03
C ARG A 39 23.25 14.50 -12.61
N GLY A 40 22.08 15.15 -12.64
CA GLY A 40 20.80 14.50 -12.32
C GLY A 40 20.47 13.36 -13.30
N LEU A 41 20.65 13.54 -14.61
CA LEU A 41 20.47 12.50 -15.62
C LEU A 41 21.45 11.34 -15.43
N ASN A 42 22.71 11.62 -15.09
CA ASN A 42 23.70 10.59 -14.82
C ASN A 42 23.38 9.79 -13.55
N ASN A 43 22.93 10.44 -12.48
CA ASN A 43 22.47 9.76 -11.26
C ASN A 43 21.33 8.79 -11.56
N ILE A 44 20.35 9.21 -12.38
CA ILE A 44 19.24 8.35 -12.79
C ILE A 44 19.77 7.15 -13.58
N ARG A 45 20.63 7.37 -14.58
CA ARG A 45 21.21 6.29 -15.42
C ARG A 45 21.99 5.28 -14.58
N THR A 46 22.83 5.76 -13.65
CA THR A 46 23.58 4.90 -12.73
C THR A 46 22.67 4.03 -11.90
N THR A 47 21.64 4.62 -11.26
CA THR A 47 20.67 3.86 -10.44
C THR A 47 19.89 2.82 -11.25
N LEU A 48 19.54 3.11 -12.51
CA LEU A 48 18.86 2.16 -13.39
C LEU A 48 19.79 1.02 -13.80
N ASN A 49 21.07 1.31 -14.11
CA ASN A 49 22.05 0.28 -14.44
C ASN A 49 22.34 -0.64 -13.26
N GLU A 50 22.43 -0.13 -12.03
CA GLU A 50 22.50 -0.96 -10.82
C GLU A 50 21.32 -1.93 -10.70
N ALA A 51 20.12 -1.50 -11.11
CA ALA A 51 18.94 -2.37 -11.10
C ALA A 51 19.03 -3.47 -12.17
N VAL A 52 19.65 -3.20 -13.32
CA VAL A 52 19.93 -4.20 -14.37
C VAL A 52 20.96 -5.22 -13.87
N GLU A 53 22.07 -4.78 -13.28
CA GLU A 53 23.10 -5.66 -12.70
C GLU A 53 22.52 -6.61 -11.65
N ARG A 54 21.58 -6.12 -10.84
CA ARG A 54 20.84 -6.92 -9.83
C ARG A 54 19.71 -7.76 -10.44
N LYS A 55 19.56 -7.81 -11.76
CA LYS A 55 18.48 -8.53 -12.47
C LYS A 55 17.06 -8.12 -12.06
N LEU A 56 16.89 -6.89 -11.63
CA LEU A 56 15.59 -6.30 -11.25
C LEU A 56 14.92 -5.57 -12.44
N MET A 57 15.67 -5.33 -13.51
CA MET A 57 15.25 -4.62 -14.71
C MET A 57 15.99 -5.17 -15.93
N LYS A 58 15.41 -5.05 -17.11
CA LYS A 58 16.07 -5.42 -18.36
C LYS A 58 16.87 -4.24 -18.92
N PRO A 59 17.97 -4.50 -19.65
CA PRO A 59 18.78 -3.42 -20.24
C PRO A 59 17.99 -2.48 -21.15
N GLU A 60 17.06 -3.03 -21.97
CA GLU A 60 16.22 -2.25 -22.88
C GLU A 60 15.26 -1.28 -22.17
N ASP A 61 14.87 -1.55 -20.93
CA ASP A 61 14.01 -0.67 -20.15
C ASP A 61 14.70 0.64 -19.80
N VAL A 62 16.04 0.65 -19.63
CA VAL A 62 16.82 1.85 -19.30
C VAL A 62 16.68 2.90 -20.39
N GLY A 63 16.85 2.50 -21.66
CA GLY A 63 16.69 3.39 -22.81
C GLY A 63 15.28 3.97 -22.92
N GLN A 64 14.26 3.13 -22.69
CA GLN A 64 12.86 3.56 -22.70
C GLN A 64 12.54 4.56 -21.58
N ILE A 65 13.06 4.35 -20.38
CA ILE A 65 12.86 5.24 -19.24
C ILE A 65 13.56 6.58 -19.50
N MET A 66 14.83 6.55 -19.90
CA MET A 66 15.60 7.76 -20.19
C MET A 66 14.98 8.56 -21.34
N GLY A 67 14.42 7.90 -22.36
CA GLY A 67 13.72 8.54 -23.49
C GLY A 67 12.44 9.31 -23.10
N ARG A 68 11.91 9.10 -21.89
CA ARG A 68 10.77 9.87 -21.35
C ARG A 68 11.19 11.13 -20.60
N ILE A 69 12.49 11.36 -20.40
CA ILE A 69 13.02 12.47 -19.59
C ILE A 69 13.63 13.51 -20.50
N LYS A 70 13.11 14.74 -20.43
CA LYS A 70 13.73 15.93 -21.05
C LYS A 70 14.44 16.72 -19.96
N GLY A 71 15.77 16.84 -20.02
CA GLY A 71 16.55 17.79 -19.22
C GLY A 71 16.53 19.19 -19.84
N THR A 72 16.43 20.24 -19.02
CA THR A 72 16.41 21.64 -19.50
C THR A 72 16.85 22.62 -18.41
N THR A 73 17.34 23.78 -18.84
CA THR A 73 17.56 24.96 -17.98
C THR A 73 16.53 26.06 -18.25
N ASP A 74 15.67 25.89 -19.25
CA ASP A 74 14.62 26.86 -19.58
C ASP A 74 13.32 26.54 -18.83
N ILE A 75 12.90 27.46 -17.96
CA ILE A 75 11.66 27.36 -17.21
C ILE A 75 10.40 27.38 -18.12
N ALA A 76 10.52 27.89 -19.36
CA ALA A 76 9.40 27.87 -20.31
C ALA A 76 8.99 26.44 -20.74
N ASP A 77 9.89 25.48 -20.66
CA ASP A 77 9.61 24.07 -20.99
C ASP A 77 8.59 23.40 -20.09
N VAL A 78 8.30 23.96 -18.90
CA VAL A 78 7.33 23.41 -17.95
C VAL A 78 5.92 23.97 -18.14
N LYS A 79 5.71 24.96 -19.00
CA LYS A 79 4.43 25.69 -19.17
C LYS A 79 3.21 24.80 -19.42
N ASP A 80 3.40 23.72 -20.18
CA ASP A 80 2.32 22.80 -20.62
C ASP A 80 2.20 21.53 -19.74
N CYS A 81 2.95 21.44 -18.64
CA CYS A 81 2.89 20.31 -17.73
C CYS A 81 1.57 20.26 -16.95
N ASP A 82 1.11 19.06 -16.60
CA ASP A 82 -0.10 18.86 -15.81
C ASP A 82 0.15 19.07 -14.32
N LEU A 83 1.35 18.72 -13.87
CA LEU A 83 1.84 18.88 -12.50
C LEU A 83 3.30 19.36 -12.56
N VAL A 84 3.63 20.32 -11.71
CA VAL A 84 5.02 20.80 -11.50
C VAL A 84 5.35 20.59 -10.04
N ILE A 85 6.39 19.79 -9.74
CA ILE A 85 6.87 19.52 -8.38
C ILE A 85 8.20 20.25 -8.19
N GLU A 86 8.26 21.10 -7.19
CA GLU A 86 9.48 21.79 -6.78
C GLU A 86 10.25 20.92 -5.78
N ALA A 87 11.56 20.74 -6.05
CA ALA A 87 12.52 20.04 -5.20
C ALA A 87 13.89 20.77 -5.22
N VAL A 88 13.86 22.10 -5.13
CA VAL A 88 15.06 22.96 -5.08
C VAL A 88 15.55 23.08 -3.63
N PHE A 89 16.62 23.88 -3.45
CA PHE A 89 17.20 24.15 -2.14
C PHE A 89 16.14 24.68 -1.13
N GLU A 90 16.28 24.29 0.15
CA GLU A 90 15.29 24.58 1.21
C GLU A 90 15.50 26.01 1.74
N ASP A 91 15.08 26.99 0.90
CA ASP A 91 15.10 28.42 1.20
C ASP A 91 13.73 29.02 0.83
N MET A 92 13.11 29.73 1.77
CA MET A 92 11.76 30.26 1.63
C MET A 92 11.66 31.29 0.49
N GLN A 93 12.65 32.19 0.37
CA GLN A 93 12.60 33.23 -0.64
C GLN A 93 12.82 32.67 -2.04
N VAL A 94 13.78 31.75 -2.21
CA VAL A 94 14.02 31.04 -3.47
C VAL A 94 12.77 30.33 -3.94
N LYS A 95 12.05 29.63 -3.02
CA LYS A 95 10.82 28.93 -3.36
C LYS A 95 9.67 29.89 -3.72
N LYS A 96 9.49 30.98 -2.98
CA LYS A 96 8.48 32.02 -3.29
C LYS A 96 8.71 32.66 -4.66
N ASP A 97 9.93 33.00 -4.99
CA ASP A 97 10.30 33.58 -6.30
C ASP A 97 10.03 32.61 -7.44
N LEU A 98 10.43 31.35 -7.27
CA LEU A 98 10.14 30.28 -8.21
C LEU A 98 8.62 30.12 -8.42
N PHE A 99 7.85 29.97 -7.35
CA PHE A 99 6.41 29.78 -7.44
C PHE A 99 5.67 30.98 -8.01
N SER A 100 6.12 32.20 -7.73
CA SER A 100 5.60 33.40 -8.38
C SER A 100 5.79 33.38 -9.91
N ARG A 101 6.96 32.91 -10.39
CA ARG A 101 7.23 32.72 -11.83
C ARG A 101 6.37 31.59 -12.41
N LEU A 102 6.32 30.43 -11.77
CA LEU A 102 5.52 29.27 -12.21
C LEU A 102 4.03 29.63 -12.29
N GLY A 103 3.53 30.41 -11.31
CA GLY A 103 2.17 30.90 -11.30
C GLY A 103 1.77 31.69 -12.55
N LYS A 104 2.74 32.41 -13.16
CA LYS A 104 2.54 33.21 -14.37
C LYS A 104 2.65 32.41 -15.66
N ILE A 105 3.63 31.49 -15.74
CA ILE A 105 3.97 30.81 -17.00
C ILE A 105 3.20 29.54 -17.26
N CYS A 106 2.83 28.79 -16.23
CA CYS A 106 2.12 27.52 -16.39
C CYS A 106 0.65 27.73 -16.75
N LYS A 107 0.09 26.83 -17.58
CA LYS A 107 -1.34 26.85 -17.92
C LYS A 107 -2.22 26.84 -16.66
N LYS A 108 -3.40 27.46 -16.71
CA LYS A 108 -4.32 27.58 -15.54
C LYS A 108 -4.68 26.24 -14.90
N SER A 109 -4.67 25.15 -15.65
CA SER A 109 -5.00 23.81 -15.17
C SER A 109 -3.85 23.09 -14.47
N THR A 110 -2.60 23.57 -14.58
CA THR A 110 -1.43 22.97 -13.93
C THR A 110 -1.56 23.01 -12.41
N ILE A 111 -1.27 21.90 -11.76
CA ILE A 111 -1.10 21.85 -10.32
C ILE A 111 0.37 22.18 -10.01
N LEU A 112 0.59 23.04 -9.02
CA LEU A 112 1.92 23.35 -8.50
C LEU A 112 2.08 22.65 -7.16
N ALA A 113 3.22 21.99 -6.94
CA ALA A 113 3.47 21.25 -5.71
C ALA A 113 4.87 21.53 -5.18
N THR A 114 5.02 21.56 -3.87
CA THR A 114 6.31 21.67 -3.17
C THR A 114 6.68 20.35 -2.51
N ASN A 115 7.98 19.98 -2.58
CA ASN A 115 8.53 18.84 -1.85
C ASN A 115 9.21 19.29 -0.55
N THR A 116 8.92 20.48 -0.04
CA THR A 116 9.48 20.97 1.23
C THR A 116 9.22 19.96 2.37
N SER A 117 10.13 19.88 3.31
CA SER A 117 9.98 19.09 4.54
C SER A 117 9.67 19.94 5.78
N SER A 118 9.71 21.28 5.66
CA SER A 118 9.74 22.18 6.82
C SER A 118 8.94 23.47 6.67
N PHE A 119 8.68 23.94 5.45
CA PHE A 119 7.95 25.19 5.22
C PHE A 119 6.44 24.94 5.13
N ALA A 120 5.69 25.96 5.58
CA ALA A 120 4.23 25.95 5.48
C ALA A 120 3.77 25.97 4.03
N VAL A 121 2.88 25.05 3.66
CA VAL A 121 2.34 24.92 2.31
C VAL A 121 1.52 26.17 1.94
N ASP A 122 0.73 26.70 2.87
CA ASP A 122 -0.09 27.90 2.65
C ASP A 122 0.76 29.15 2.34
N GLU A 123 1.94 29.28 2.97
CA GLU A 123 2.84 30.41 2.73
C GLU A 123 3.42 30.40 1.31
N LEU A 124 3.76 29.21 0.80
CA LEU A 124 4.23 29.03 -0.57
C LEU A 124 3.07 29.14 -1.60
N ALA A 125 1.88 28.66 -1.23
CA ALA A 125 0.69 28.76 -2.06
C ALA A 125 0.33 30.20 -2.41
N ALA A 126 0.45 31.12 -1.46
CA ALA A 126 0.16 32.54 -1.63
C ALA A 126 1.02 33.16 -2.77
N ALA A 127 2.26 32.74 -2.92
CA ALA A 127 3.17 33.26 -3.96
C ALA A 127 2.69 32.92 -5.39
N THR A 128 1.89 31.86 -5.56
CA THR A 128 1.42 31.41 -6.88
C THR A 128 0.28 32.20 -7.46
N LYS A 129 -0.48 32.94 -6.61
CA LYS A 129 -1.78 33.58 -6.89
C LYS A 129 -2.91 32.61 -7.33
N ARG A 130 -2.73 31.31 -7.10
CA ARG A 130 -3.72 30.26 -7.37
C ARG A 130 -3.62 29.12 -6.35
N PRO A 131 -3.90 29.42 -5.06
CA PRO A 131 -3.73 28.48 -3.97
C PRO A 131 -4.65 27.24 -4.05
N ASP A 132 -5.78 27.33 -4.80
CA ASP A 132 -6.65 26.20 -5.09
C ASP A 132 -5.97 25.08 -5.90
N ARG A 133 -4.88 25.42 -6.61
CA ARG A 133 -4.05 24.53 -7.43
C ARG A 133 -2.66 24.29 -6.84
N PHE A 134 -2.47 24.59 -5.57
CA PHE A 134 -1.21 24.38 -4.86
C PHE A 134 -1.34 23.32 -3.78
N ILE A 135 -0.27 22.50 -3.57
CA ILE A 135 -0.27 21.41 -2.61
C ILE A 135 1.16 21.03 -2.20
N GLY A 136 1.33 20.49 -0.99
CA GLY A 136 2.55 19.80 -0.58
C GLY A 136 2.54 18.34 -1.04
N LEU A 137 3.63 17.89 -1.65
CA LEU A 137 3.91 16.49 -2.00
C LEU A 137 5.28 16.13 -1.44
N HIS A 138 5.31 15.69 -0.18
CA HIS A 138 6.55 15.39 0.51
C HIS A 138 6.99 13.95 0.27
N PHE A 139 8.09 13.79 -0.48
CA PHE A 139 8.73 12.51 -0.77
C PHE A 139 9.83 12.21 0.23
N PHE A 140 9.98 10.93 0.56
CA PHE A 140 11.04 10.45 1.44
C PHE A 140 12.25 9.95 0.66
N TYR A 141 13.45 10.08 1.27
CA TYR A 141 14.68 9.57 0.70
C TYR A 141 14.67 8.03 0.62
N HIS A 142 15.11 7.38 -0.41
CA HIS A 142 15.36 7.78 -1.80
C HIS A 142 14.04 7.75 -2.60
N PRO A 143 13.61 8.81 -3.27
CA PRO A 143 12.27 8.87 -3.86
C PRO A 143 11.94 7.75 -4.85
N ALA A 144 12.92 7.20 -5.58
CA ALA A 144 12.66 6.07 -6.47
C ALA A 144 12.45 4.74 -5.71
N LYS A 145 12.96 4.59 -4.49
CA LYS A 145 12.93 3.36 -3.69
C LYS A 145 11.92 3.41 -2.54
N ASN A 146 11.78 4.56 -1.87
CA ASN A 146 10.81 4.77 -0.81
C ASN A 146 9.42 5.00 -1.40
N ARG A 147 8.43 4.28 -0.90
CA ARG A 147 7.07 4.32 -1.44
C ARG A 147 6.17 5.37 -0.80
N LEU A 148 6.56 5.94 0.34
CA LEU A 148 5.71 6.92 1.02
C LEU A 148 5.64 8.24 0.27
N LEU A 149 4.45 8.84 0.27
CA LEU A 149 4.17 10.20 -0.16
C LEU A 149 3.19 10.84 0.83
N GLU A 150 3.61 11.91 1.52
CA GLU A 150 2.67 12.75 2.27
C GLU A 150 2.01 13.73 1.32
N ILE A 151 0.68 13.73 1.30
CA ILE A 151 -0.15 14.70 0.56
C ILE A 151 -0.62 15.73 1.58
N ILE A 152 -0.16 16.98 1.41
CA ILE A 152 -0.36 18.07 2.37
C ILE A 152 -1.16 19.20 1.68
N PRO A 153 -2.49 19.19 1.75
CA PRO A 153 -3.31 20.29 1.27
C PRO A 153 -3.11 21.54 2.13
N GLY A 154 -2.96 22.69 1.48
CA GLY A 154 -3.14 23.98 2.16
C GLY A 154 -4.62 24.28 2.40
N THR A 155 -4.92 25.34 3.15
CA THR A 155 -6.28 25.72 3.54
C THR A 155 -7.20 26.06 2.35
N GLN A 156 -6.64 26.50 1.23
CA GLN A 156 -7.36 26.84 0.00
C GLN A 156 -7.20 25.79 -1.12
N THR A 157 -6.47 24.70 -0.89
CA THR A 157 -6.30 23.65 -1.90
C THR A 157 -7.63 23.00 -2.23
N SER A 158 -8.00 22.98 -3.52
CA SER A 158 -9.28 22.40 -3.95
C SER A 158 -9.28 20.88 -3.82
N GLU A 159 -10.45 20.29 -3.54
CA GLU A 159 -10.62 18.83 -3.51
C GLU A 159 -10.19 18.17 -4.83
N LYS A 160 -10.45 18.84 -5.96
CA LYS A 160 -10.00 18.39 -7.28
C LYS A 160 -8.48 18.27 -7.37
N THR A 161 -7.74 19.20 -6.78
CA THR A 161 -6.27 19.17 -6.71
C THR A 161 -5.80 18.00 -5.85
N VAL A 162 -6.40 17.80 -4.68
CA VAL A 162 -6.11 16.67 -3.79
C VAL A 162 -6.33 15.33 -4.50
N LEU A 163 -7.48 15.14 -5.15
CA LEU A 163 -7.80 13.91 -5.88
C LEU A 163 -6.83 13.64 -7.02
N ALA A 164 -6.46 14.68 -7.79
CA ALA A 164 -5.50 14.55 -8.87
C ALA A 164 -4.09 14.15 -8.37
N CYS A 165 -3.66 14.65 -7.21
CA CYS A 165 -2.40 14.25 -6.57
C CYS A 165 -2.45 12.83 -5.99
N LYS A 166 -3.62 12.41 -5.51
CA LYS A 166 -3.85 11.01 -5.11
C LYS A 166 -3.75 10.05 -6.30
N ASP A 167 -4.30 10.44 -7.44
CA ASP A 167 -4.15 9.66 -8.69
C ASP A 167 -2.69 9.64 -9.15
N PHE A 168 -1.95 10.74 -9.02
CA PHE A 168 -0.51 10.77 -9.28
C PHE A 168 0.27 9.83 -8.35
N SER A 169 -0.06 9.79 -7.06
CA SER A 169 0.52 8.83 -6.10
C SER A 169 0.32 7.39 -6.58
N LYS A 170 -0.90 7.02 -6.95
CA LYS A 170 -1.22 5.68 -7.50
C LYS A 170 -0.47 5.39 -8.80
N LEU A 171 -0.46 6.33 -9.77
CA LEU A 171 0.22 6.17 -11.05
C LEU A 171 1.71 5.92 -10.87
N THR A 172 2.33 6.56 -9.87
CA THR A 172 3.75 6.42 -9.57
C THR A 172 4.05 5.30 -8.57
N GLY A 173 3.06 4.46 -8.23
CA GLY A 173 3.22 3.32 -7.31
C GLY A 173 3.60 3.73 -5.89
N LYS A 174 3.24 4.95 -5.51
CA LYS A 174 3.40 5.45 -4.14
C LYS A 174 2.25 5.01 -3.25
N THR A 175 2.49 5.07 -1.96
CA THR A 175 1.51 4.91 -0.89
C THR A 175 1.33 6.27 -0.24
N ASP A 176 0.18 6.87 -0.43
CA ASP A 176 -0.11 8.20 0.11
C ASP A 176 -0.72 8.12 1.50
N ILE A 177 -0.38 9.12 2.32
CA ILE A 177 -1.07 9.47 3.55
C ILE A 177 -1.50 10.94 3.50
N PHE A 178 -2.60 11.26 4.19
CA PHE A 178 -3.09 12.64 4.28
C PHE A 178 -2.58 13.30 5.53
N VAL A 179 -1.98 14.49 5.39
CA VAL A 179 -1.38 15.23 6.48
C VAL A 179 -1.78 16.70 6.38
N LYS A 180 -2.22 17.30 7.48
CA LYS A 180 -2.38 18.75 7.56
C LYS A 180 -1.03 19.45 7.46
N ASP A 181 -1.06 20.67 6.92
CA ASP A 181 0.08 21.59 6.94
C ASP A 181 0.44 21.95 8.40
N ALA A 182 1.51 21.34 8.91
CA ALA A 182 2.00 21.51 10.28
C ALA A 182 3.52 21.28 10.32
N PRO A 183 4.24 21.85 11.30
CA PRO A 183 5.69 21.66 11.42
C PRO A 183 6.10 20.19 11.45
N GLY A 184 6.97 19.77 10.50
CA GLY A 184 7.44 18.39 10.37
C GLY A 184 6.41 17.41 9.83
N PHE A 185 5.25 17.90 9.41
CA PHE A 185 4.11 17.11 8.90
C PHE A 185 3.75 15.98 9.86
N ALA A 186 3.61 14.73 9.40
CA ALA A 186 3.34 13.61 10.31
C ALA A 186 4.61 12.81 10.63
N VAL A 187 5.30 12.30 9.62
CA VAL A 187 6.36 11.29 9.84
C VAL A 187 7.62 11.90 10.40
N ASN A 188 8.12 12.99 9.84
CA ASN A 188 9.32 13.66 10.36
C ASN A 188 9.10 14.18 11.80
N ARG A 189 7.86 14.53 12.13
CA ARG A 189 7.52 15.10 13.44
C ARG A 189 7.74 14.12 14.60
N PHE A 190 7.59 12.80 14.42
CA PHE A 190 7.95 11.80 15.43
C PHE A 190 9.30 11.12 15.16
N PHE A 191 9.74 11.09 13.91
CA PHE A 191 11.00 10.46 13.53
C PHE A 191 12.22 11.27 14.00
N VAL A 192 12.21 12.59 13.80
CA VAL A 192 13.33 13.46 14.20
C VAL A 192 13.51 13.46 15.73
N PRO A 193 12.46 13.61 16.56
CA PRO A 193 12.60 13.45 18.01
C PRO A 193 13.09 12.07 18.46
N TRP A 194 12.74 10.99 17.74
CA TRP A 194 13.27 9.67 18.03
C TRP A 194 14.80 9.59 17.84
N LEU A 195 15.34 10.19 16.76
CA LEU A 195 16.79 10.34 16.58
C LEU A 195 17.42 11.18 17.70
N ASN A 196 16.78 12.27 18.03
CA ASN A 196 17.26 13.21 19.05
C ASN A 196 17.24 12.59 20.46
N GLU A 197 16.21 11.82 20.78
CA GLU A 197 16.10 11.12 22.07
C GLU A 197 17.18 10.05 22.23
N ALA A 198 17.60 9.40 21.15
CA ALA A 198 18.75 8.51 21.15
C ALA A 198 20.06 9.26 21.55
N THR A 199 20.22 10.48 21.04
CA THR A 199 21.40 11.30 21.40
C THR A 199 21.33 11.83 22.83
N ARG A 200 20.14 12.07 23.41
CA ARG A 200 19.95 12.39 24.82
C ARG A 200 20.30 11.23 25.74
N LEU A 201 19.87 10.02 25.39
CA LEU A 201 20.23 8.82 26.14
C LEU A 201 21.76 8.62 26.23
N LEU A 202 22.49 8.97 25.15
CA LEU A 202 23.94 8.97 25.14
C LEU A 202 24.52 10.11 25.98
N GLU A 203 23.96 11.31 25.88
CA GLU A 203 24.37 12.51 26.66
C GLU A 203 24.20 12.30 28.16
N GLU A 204 23.09 11.69 28.56
CA GLU A 204 22.77 11.37 29.95
C GLU A 204 23.55 10.16 30.49
N GLY A 205 24.37 9.49 29.69
CA GLY A 205 25.14 8.32 30.06
C GLY A 205 24.31 7.08 30.39
N ILE A 206 23.05 7.02 29.93
CA ILE A 206 22.13 5.90 30.19
C ILE A 206 22.63 4.63 29.53
N ALA A 207 23.11 4.73 28.28
CA ALA A 207 23.67 3.62 27.52
C ALA A 207 24.65 4.11 26.44
N ASN A 208 25.50 3.21 25.95
CA ASN A 208 26.39 3.46 24.83
C ASN A 208 25.65 3.32 23.47
N ILE A 209 26.28 3.79 22.39
CA ILE A 209 25.72 3.79 21.03
C ILE A 209 25.28 2.40 20.55
N PRO A 210 26.11 1.32 20.65
CA PRO A 210 25.68 -0.01 20.20
C PRO A 210 24.44 -0.53 20.93
N THR A 211 24.31 -0.22 22.23
CA THR A 211 23.15 -0.61 23.04
C THR A 211 21.88 0.14 22.59
N ILE A 212 22.00 1.45 22.35
CA ILE A 212 20.86 2.27 21.90
C ILE A 212 20.40 1.83 20.50
N ASP A 213 21.33 1.60 19.57
CA ASP A 213 21.02 1.10 18.23
C ASP A 213 20.34 -0.27 18.29
N LYS A 214 20.88 -1.20 19.11
CA LYS A 214 20.30 -2.55 19.29
C LYS A 214 18.88 -2.50 19.85
N ALA A 215 18.67 -1.72 20.91
CA ALA A 215 17.36 -1.54 21.54
C ALA A 215 16.33 -0.99 20.53
N ALA A 216 16.69 0.04 19.78
CA ALA A 216 15.84 0.63 18.75
C ALA A 216 15.49 -0.36 17.62
N MET A 217 16.48 -1.15 17.18
CA MET A 217 16.29 -2.17 16.14
C MET A 217 15.30 -3.25 16.60
N ASP A 218 15.44 -3.73 17.83
CA ASP A 218 14.58 -4.80 18.36
C ASP A 218 13.13 -4.32 18.59
N SER A 219 12.96 -3.12 19.16
CA SER A 219 11.62 -2.59 19.50
C SER A 219 10.76 -2.29 18.28
N LEU A 220 11.36 -1.72 17.24
CA LEU A 220 10.66 -1.30 16.03
C LEU A 220 10.80 -2.31 14.88
N GLY A 221 11.67 -3.31 14.99
CA GLY A 221 11.94 -4.32 13.97
C GLY A 221 12.55 -3.73 12.71
N ILE A 222 13.55 -2.87 12.88
CA ILE A 222 14.24 -2.12 11.81
C ILE A 222 15.66 -2.62 11.59
N GLY A 223 16.20 -2.40 10.39
CA GLY A 223 17.53 -2.88 10.01
C GLY A 223 18.69 -1.99 10.44
N MET A 224 18.42 -0.76 10.91
CA MET A 224 19.44 0.20 11.36
C MET A 224 18.93 0.96 12.56
N GLY A 225 19.76 1.08 13.60
CA GLY A 225 19.50 1.93 14.74
C GLY A 225 19.71 3.43 14.44
N PRO A 226 19.34 4.33 15.36
CA PRO A 226 19.35 5.77 15.12
C PRO A 226 20.73 6.33 14.78
N PHE A 227 21.81 5.89 15.43
CA PHE A 227 23.16 6.39 15.16
C PHE A 227 23.70 5.93 13.81
N LYS A 228 23.54 4.63 13.49
CA LYS A 228 23.89 4.12 12.18
C LYS A 228 23.10 4.82 11.07
N LEU A 229 21.83 5.10 11.31
CA LEU A 229 20.97 5.78 10.36
C LEU A 229 21.42 7.24 10.14
N MET A 230 21.77 7.97 11.19
CA MET A 230 22.32 9.33 11.08
C MET A 230 23.64 9.37 10.31
N ASN A 231 24.50 8.36 10.47
CA ASN A 231 25.74 8.24 9.69
C ASN A 231 25.46 8.07 8.18
N VAL A 232 24.40 7.34 7.83
CA VAL A 232 24.03 7.08 6.43
C VAL A 232 23.26 8.24 5.79
N THR A 233 22.36 8.88 6.55
CA THR A 233 21.48 9.93 6.02
C THR A 233 22.03 11.33 6.19
N GLY A 234 22.97 11.52 7.10
CA GLY A 234 23.65 12.78 7.39
C GLY A 234 23.27 13.35 8.76
N ILE A 235 24.25 13.47 9.63
CA ILE A 235 24.13 14.12 10.95
C ILE A 235 23.65 15.58 10.84
N PRO A 236 24.13 16.38 9.86
CA PRO A 236 23.62 17.73 9.64
C PRO A 236 22.11 17.79 9.43
N ILE A 237 21.56 16.84 8.66
CA ILE A 237 20.12 16.78 8.37
C ILE A 237 19.33 16.53 9.65
N ALA A 238 19.78 15.60 10.51
CA ALA A 238 19.14 15.33 11.79
C ALA A 238 19.17 16.56 12.73
N CYS A 239 20.32 17.23 12.82
CA CYS A 239 20.50 18.41 13.67
C CYS A 239 19.65 19.59 13.19
N HIS A 240 19.68 19.94 11.91
CA HIS A 240 18.89 21.05 11.36
C HIS A 240 17.39 20.79 11.44
N SER A 241 16.95 19.55 11.17
CA SER A 241 15.53 19.18 11.29
C SER A 241 15.04 19.29 12.73
N ALA A 242 15.86 18.84 13.71
CA ALA A 242 15.52 18.99 15.13
C ALA A 242 15.49 20.47 15.55
N GLN A 243 16.42 21.32 15.05
CA GLN A 243 16.41 22.75 15.31
C GLN A 243 15.14 23.41 14.77
N THR A 244 14.79 23.13 13.52
CA THR A 244 13.56 23.66 12.87
C THR A 244 12.29 23.26 13.65
N LEU A 245 12.22 22.02 14.13
CA LEU A 245 11.09 21.58 14.96
C LEU A 245 11.13 22.25 16.35
N GLY A 246 12.31 22.40 16.94
CA GLY A 246 12.49 23.07 18.24
C GLY A 246 12.04 24.53 18.22
N ASP A 247 12.39 25.26 17.16
CA ASP A 247 11.99 26.66 16.99
C ASP A 247 10.47 26.85 16.87
N LYS A 248 9.76 25.84 16.35
CA LYS A 248 8.31 25.90 16.10
C LYS A 248 7.46 25.21 17.18
N LEU A 249 7.98 24.16 17.82
CA LEU A 249 7.24 23.28 18.72
C LEU A 249 7.79 23.25 20.15
N GLY A 250 8.94 23.89 20.37
CA GLY A 250 9.52 24.08 21.72
C GLY A 250 10.61 23.06 22.09
N PRO A 251 11.08 23.13 23.36
CA PRO A 251 12.35 22.55 23.78
C PRO A 251 12.46 21.03 23.69
N PHE A 252 11.34 20.29 23.75
CA PHE A 252 11.36 18.85 23.55
C PHE A 252 11.91 18.45 22.16
N TYR A 253 11.66 19.27 21.15
CA TYR A 253 12.11 19.00 19.77
C TYR A 253 13.50 19.55 19.46
N THR A 254 14.03 20.46 20.30
CA THR A 254 15.35 21.09 20.11
C THR A 254 16.47 20.05 20.16
N PRO A 255 17.48 20.11 19.25
CA PRO A 255 18.57 19.14 19.23
C PRO A 255 19.36 19.15 20.54
N SER A 256 19.71 17.96 21.05
CA SER A 256 20.53 17.77 22.23
C SER A 256 21.91 18.42 22.07
N ALA A 257 22.58 18.74 23.20
CA ALA A 257 23.94 19.26 23.14
C ALA A 257 24.89 18.26 22.48
N ARG A 258 24.68 16.97 22.71
CA ARG A 258 25.47 15.89 22.10
C ARG A 258 25.31 15.84 20.56
N LEU A 259 24.09 16.02 20.03
CA LEU A 259 23.85 16.07 18.59
C LEU A 259 24.50 17.30 17.96
N LYS A 260 24.38 18.47 18.60
CA LYS A 260 25.05 19.71 18.14
C LYS A 260 26.58 19.57 18.13
N ALA A 261 27.17 19.01 19.18
CA ALA A 261 28.61 18.76 19.25
C ALA A 261 29.08 17.79 18.16
N GLN A 262 28.33 16.72 17.90
CA GLN A 262 28.67 15.77 16.83
C GLN A 262 28.58 16.41 15.45
N PHE A 263 27.55 17.23 15.20
CA PHE A 263 27.43 18.00 13.97
C PHE A 263 28.62 18.97 13.79
N ALA A 264 28.98 19.72 14.83
CA ALA A 264 30.09 20.66 14.78
C ALA A 264 31.46 19.98 14.55
N SER A 265 31.63 18.73 15.01
CA SER A 265 32.86 17.98 14.80
C SER A 265 33.10 17.53 13.35
N GLY A 266 32.04 17.47 12.54
CA GLY A 266 32.07 16.92 11.18
C GLY A 266 32.35 15.40 11.11
N GLN A 267 32.45 14.73 12.26
CA GLN A 267 32.76 13.29 12.33
C GLN A 267 31.49 12.44 12.36
N LEU A 268 31.61 11.18 11.91
CA LEU A 268 30.56 10.18 12.06
C LEU A 268 30.51 9.68 13.53
N TRP A 269 29.35 9.17 13.93
CA TRP A 269 29.22 8.43 15.18
C TRP A 269 30.09 7.16 15.16
N ASN A 270 30.86 6.92 16.23
CA ASN A 270 31.52 5.63 16.42
C ASN A 270 30.49 4.59 16.87
N LEU A 271 30.31 3.52 16.07
CA LEU A 271 29.32 2.47 16.32
C LEU A 271 29.88 1.26 17.08
N GLU A 272 31.15 1.31 17.47
CA GLU A 272 31.84 0.21 18.15
C GLU A 272 31.57 0.22 19.66
N GLY A 273 31.66 -0.96 20.29
CA GLY A 273 31.49 -1.16 21.72
C GLY A 273 30.60 -2.37 22.05
N GLU A 274 30.66 -2.80 23.31
CA GLU A 274 29.85 -3.90 23.81
C GLU A 274 28.42 -3.49 24.12
N ILE A 275 27.47 -4.41 23.91
CA ILE A 275 26.04 -4.16 24.18
C ILE A 275 25.77 -4.39 25.68
N GLN A 276 25.21 -3.39 26.33
CA GLN A 276 24.80 -3.39 27.74
C GLN A 276 23.39 -3.96 27.87
N LEU A 277 23.25 -5.28 27.99
CA LEU A 277 21.97 -5.98 27.96
C LEU A 277 20.99 -5.51 29.04
N ASP A 278 21.48 -5.16 30.23
CA ASP A 278 20.70 -4.61 31.34
C ASP A 278 20.05 -3.26 31.05
N LYS A 279 20.56 -2.50 30.09
CA LYS A 279 20.05 -1.17 29.68
C LYS A 279 19.00 -1.23 28.56
N ILE A 280 18.89 -2.35 27.84
CA ILE A 280 18.01 -2.47 26.65
C ILE A 280 16.57 -2.04 26.94
N GLN A 281 15.99 -2.49 28.07
CA GLN A 281 14.60 -2.17 28.39
C GLN A 281 14.41 -0.68 28.72
N THR A 282 15.32 -0.06 29.46
CA THR A 282 15.29 1.37 29.81
C THR A 282 15.39 2.23 28.55
N VAL A 283 16.31 1.88 27.64
CA VAL A 283 16.46 2.56 26.34
C VAL A 283 15.21 2.43 25.48
N ASN A 284 14.64 1.22 25.38
CA ASN A 284 13.41 0.98 24.64
C ASN A 284 12.24 1.82 25.15
N ASP A 285 12.03 1.81 26.47
CA ASP A 285 10.91 2.53 27.07
C ASP A 285 11.04 4.04 26.84
N ARG A 286 12.26 4.59 26.88
CA ARG A 286 12.51 6.01 26.65
C ARG A 286 12.32 6.42 25.18
N LEU A 287 12.88 5.65 24.23
CA LEU A 287 12.72 5.90 22.78
C LEU A 287 11.26 5.80 22.36
N LEU A 288 10.54 4.77 22.82
CA LEU A 288 9.13 4.57 22.49
C LEU A 288 8.24 5.64 23.14
N ALA A 289 8.54 6.09 24.36
CA ALA A 289 7.79 7.16 25.02
C ALA A 289 7.80 8.45 24.20
N GLY A 290 8.97 8.85 23.66
CA GLY A 290 9.09 10.00 22.77
C GLY A 290 8.26 9.87 21.49
N VAL A 291 8.32 8.70 20.86
CA VAL A 291 7.50 8.41 19.66
C VAL A 291 6.00 8.45 19.98
N PHE A 292 5.58 7.84 21.09
CA PHE A 292 4.18 7.77 21.49
C PHE A 292 3.62 9.15 21.84
N PHE A 293 4.39 9.94 22.58
CA PHE A 293 4.02 11.32 22.91
C PHE A 293 3.74 12.13 21.64
N VAL A 294 4.68 12.12 20.69
CA VAL A 294 4.52 12.91 19.46
C VAL A 294 3.41 12.35 18.57
N ALA A 295 3.28 11.02 18.40
CA ALA A 295 2.21 10.43 17.60
C ALA A 295 0.82 10.75 18.17
N ALA A 296 0.66 10.73 19.50
CA ALA A 296 -0.60 11.12 20.14
C ALA A 296 -0.86 12.64 20.02
N SER A 297 0.18 13.49 20.08
CA SER A 297 0.07 14.93 19.84
C SER A 297 -0.39 15.23 18.41
N ILE A 298 0.17 14.54 17.40
CA ILE A 298 -0.24 14.62 15.99
C ILE A 298 -1.74 14.33 15.84
N LEU A 299 -2.23 13.32 16.56
CA LEU A 299 -3.65 12.95 16.54
C LEU A 299 -4.53 14.01 17.20
N ASP A 300 -4.13 14.55 18.37
CA ASP A 300 -4.87 15.61 19.07
C ASP A 300 -4.98 16.89 18.25
N GLU A 301 -3.92 17.25 17.53
CA GLU A 301 -3.88 18.41 16.64
C GLU A 301 -4.61 18.17 15.32
N GLY A 302 -5.01 16.92 15.06
CA GLY A 302 -5.65 16.51 13.81
C GLY A 302 -4.75 16.67 12.60
N VAL A 303 -3.43 16.54 12.78
CA VAL A 303 -2.44 16.58 11.69
C VAL A 303 -2.52 15.34 10.83
N SER A 304 -2.69 14.17 11.44
CA SER A 304 -2.91 12.89 10.77
C SER A 304 -3.79 11.98 11.63
N ASP A 305 -4.44 11.00 11.02
CA ASP A 305 -5.20 9.99 11.77
C ASP A 305 -4.31 8.82 12.22
N VAL A 306 -4.88 7.94 13.06
CA VAL A 306 -4.19 6.74 13.61
C VAL A 306 -3.62 5.85 12.51
N ALA A 307 -4.42 5.58 11.48
CA ALA A 307 -4.04 4.66 10.41
C ALA A 307 -2.96 5.24 9.50
N ASP A 308 -3.08 6.51 9.13
CA ASP A 308 -2.12 7.20 8.26
C ASP A 308 -0.78 7.44 8.99
N THR A 309 -0.80 7.74 10.30
CA THR A 309 0.41 7.85 11.13
C THR A 309 1.17 6.51 11.19
N ASP A 310 0.47 5.42 11.47
CA ASP A 310 1.07 4.08 11.49
C ASP A 310 1.56 3.66 10.10
N LEU A 311 0.80 3.95 9.05
CA LEU A 311 1.18 3.66 7.67
C LEU A 311 2.43 4.45 7.27
N GLY A 312 2.53 5.72 7.65
CA GLY A 312 3.70 6.57 7.44
C GLY A 312 4.97 5.98 8.05
N ALA A 313 4.90 5.50 9.28
CA ALA A 313 6.01 4.82 9.94
C ALA A 313 6.41 3.52 9.22
N LYS A 314 5.44 2.68 8.86
CA LYS A 314 5.70 1.38 8.22
C LYS A 314 6.26 1.52 6.81
N VAL A 315 5.70 2.41 6.00
CA VAL A 315 6.09 2.58 4.59
C VAL A 315 7.29 3.51 4.44
N GLY A 316 7.29 4.64 5.16
CA GLY A 316 8.33 5.68 5.07
C GLY A 316 9.61 5.32 5.79
N LEU A 317 9.51 4.83 7.01
CA LEU A 317 10.64 4.50 7.87
C LEU A 317 10.97 3.00 7.91
N ARG A 318 10.16 2.16 7.25
CA ARG A 318 10.29 0.70 7.24
C ARG A 318 10.19 0.08 8.64
N TRP A 319 9.46 0.70 9.54
CA TRP A 319 9.16 0.14 10.83
C TRP A 319 8.22 -1.05 10.68
N ARG A 320 8.46 -2.11 11.46
CA ARG A 320 7.60 -3.31 11.40
C ARG A 320 6.18 -3.02 11.88
N ARG A 321 6.02 -2.05 12.79
CA ARG A 321 4.73 -1.58 13.32
C ARG A 321 4.75 -0.08 13.44
N GLY A 322 3.58 0.53 13.26
CA GLY A 322 3.41 1.94 13.54
C GLY A 322 3.28 2.24 15.03
N PRO A 323 3.37 3.52 15.44
CA PRO A 323 3.30 3.94 16.84
C PRO A 323 2.08 3.41 17.58
N PHE A 324 0.89 3.49 16.98
CA PHE A 324 -0.37 3.05 17.59
C PHE A 324 -0.49 1.53 17.65
N GLU A 325 0.02 0.82 16.63
CA GLU A 325 0.15 -0.66 16.67
C GLU A 325 1.07 -1.11 17.80
N VAL A 326 2.16 -0.37 18.09
CA VAL A 326 3.07 -0.67 19.20
C VAL A 326 2.40 -0.39 20.53
N MET A 327 1.69 0.76 20.70
CA MET A 327 0.91 1.05 21.91
C MET A 327 -0.13 -0.04 22.17
N ASN A 328 -0.83 -0.51 21.14
CA ASN A 328 -1.80 -1.60 21.26
C ASN A 328 -1.15 -2.91 21.74
N LYS A 329 0.03 -3.23 21.22
CA LYS A 329 0.79 -4.44 21.59
C LYS A 329 1.28 -4.38 23.04
N LEU A 330 1.75 -3.22 23.51
CA LEU A 330 2.26 -3.02 24.87
C LEU A 330 1.14 -2.89 25.91
N GLY A 331 -0.04 -2.49 25.46
CA GLY A 331 -1.16 -2.07 26.29
C GLY A 331 -1.17 -0.55 26.51
N ILE A 332 -2.36 0.05 26.38
CA ILE A 332 -2.54 1.51 26.43
C ILE A 332 -2.10 2.11 27.76
N ASN A 333 -2.39 1.42 28.88
CA ASN A 333 -1.96 1.87 30.19
C ASN A 333 -0.44 1.97 30.31
N LYS A 334 0.30 0.95 29.82
CA LYS A 334 1.77 0.98 29.83
C LYS A 334 2.30 2.15 28.97
N ALA A 335 1.76 2.33 27.76
CA ALA A 335 2.14 3.46 26.89
C ALA A 335 1.87 4.81 27.55
N TYR A 336 0.75 4.95 28.26
CA TYR A 336 0.39 6.13 29.04
C TYR A 336 1.44 6.42 30.14
N GLN A 337 1.78 5.40 30.95
CA GLN A 337 2.78 5.53 32.03
C GLN A 337 4.17 5.89 31.48
N MET A 338 4.57 5.34 30.33
CA MET A 338 5.83 5.66 29.68
C MET A 338 5.91 7.15 29.31
N ILE A 339 4.83 7.71 28.78
CA ILE A 339 4.76 9.15 28.44
C ILE A 339 4.77 10.01 29.70
N GLU A 340 3.97 9.67 30.73
CA GLU A 340 3.99 10.39 32.00
C GLU A 340 5.41 10.46 32.62
N ASN A 341 6.15 9.33 32.55
CA ASN A 341 7.51 9.27 33.02
C ASN A 341 8.47 10.15 32.20
N LEU A 342 8.33 10.13 30.86
CA LEU A 342 9.11 11.00 29.96
C LEU A 342 8.86 12.47 30.28
N LEU A 343 7.60 12.87 30.46
CA LEU A 343 7.20 14.27 30.64
C LEU A 343 7.57 14.85 31.98
N LYS A 344 8.01 14.04 32.99
CA LYS A 344 8.62 14.57 34.23
C LYS A 344 9.85 15.44 33.95
N ALA A 345 10.62 15.10 32.89
CA ALA A 345 11.74 15.90 32.44
C ALA A 345 11.32 17.11 31.57
N TRP A 346 10.06 17.18 31.18
CA TRP A 346 9.53 18.17 30.22
C TRP A 346 8.25 18.84 30.74
N PRO A 347 8.27 19.60 31.84
CA PRO A 347 7.07 20.11 32.52
C PRO A 347 6.25 21.12 31.70
N ALA A 348 6.81 21.63 30.60
CA ALA A 348 6.09 22.48 29.64
C ALA A 348 5.09 21.71 28.75
N TYR A 349 5.12 20.38 28.77
CA TYR A 349 4.25 19.54 27.98
C TYR A 349 3.36 18.69 28.87
N THR A 350 2.19 18.33 28.34
CA THR A 350 1.21 17.48 29.02
C THR A 350 0.89 16.25 28.16
N THR A 351 0.48 15.17 28.80
CA THR A 351 0.04 13.97 28.10
C THR A 351 -1.12 14.30 27.17
N PRO A 352 -1.05 13.87 25.87
CA PRO A 352 -2.08 14.17 24.88
C PRO A 352 -3.46 13.69 25.34
N LYS A 353 -4.49 14.53 25.08
CA LYS A 353 -5.87 14.29 25.53
C LYS A 353 -6.48 13.02 24.95
N CYS A 354 -6.16 12.70 23.69
CA CYS A 354 -6.63 11.48 23.03
C CYS A 354 -6.12 10.23 23.74
N LEU A 355 -4.86 10.23 24.19
CA LEU A 355 -4.28 9.11 24.91
C LEU A 355 -4.87 8.99 26.32
N THR A 356 -5.07 10.09 27.03
CA THR A 356 -5.75 10.10 28.34
C THR A 356 -7.15 9.49 28.22
N LYS A 357 -7.93 9.92 27.22
CA LYS A 357 -9.25 9.32 26.92
C LYS A 357 -9.17 7.83 26.58
N GLN A 358 -8.15 7.44 25.82
CA GLN A 358 -7.97 6.04 25.41
C GLN A 358 -7.59 5.15 26.59
N ASN A 359 -6.74 5.68 27.50
CA ASN A 359 -6.35 5.00 28.73
C ASN A 359 -7.55 4.81 29.67
N THR A 360 -8.39 5.85 29.86
CA THR A 360 -9.62 5.77 30.65
C THR A 360 -10.59 4.72 30.10
N LYS A 361 -10.67 4.57 28.77
CA LYS A 361 -11.51 3.53 28.14
C LYS A 361 -10.92 2.11 28.26
N ALA A 362 -9.65 1.98 28.61
CA ALA A 362 -8.90 0.72 28.64
C ALA A 362 -9.04 -0.14 27.36
N LYS A 363 -9.14 0.51 26.20
CA LYS A 363 -9.33 -0.16 24.90
C LYS A 363 -8.15 0.15 23.97
N PRO A 364 -7.76 -0.78 23.07
CA PRO A 364 -6.77 -0.50 22.05
C PRO A 364 -7.27 0.56 21.05
N TRP A 365 -6.35 1.23 20.38
CA TRP A 365 -6.64 2.12 19.26
C TRP A 365 -7.30 1.33 18.12
N GLU A 366 -8.40 1.86 17.57
CA GLU A 366 -9.02 1.31 16.35
C GLU A 366 -8.24 1.83 15.13
N ILE A 367 -7.53 0.93 14.45
CA ILE A 367 -6.81 1.25 13.21
C ILE A 367 -7.74 0.96 12.05
N LEU A 368 -8.16 1.99 11.32
CA LEU A 368 -9.13 1.87 10.24
C LEU A 368 -8.47 1.50 8.93
N TYR A 369 -8.55 0.23 8.54
CA TYR A 369 -8.10 -0.28 7.24
C TYR A 369 -9.17 -0.21 6.13
N VAL A 370 -10.44 -0.01 6.47
CA VAL A 370 -11.53 0.12 5.50
C VAL A 370 -12.31 1.39 5.79
N LYS A 371 -12.30 2.31 4.82
CA LYS A 371 -12.96 3.61 4.95
C LYS A 371 -14.15 3.71 3.99
N TYR A 372 -15.29 4.22 4.47
CA TYR A 372 -16.40 4.66 3.64
C TYR A 372 -16.35 6.17 3.46
N ARG A 373 -16.47 6.63 2.20
CA ARG A 373 -16.60 8.05 1.85
C ARG A 373 -17.70 8.23 0.80
N LEU A 374 -18.54 9.24 1.00
CA LEU A 374 -19.47 9.69 -0.03
C LEU A 374 -18.75 10.72 -0.94
N ASP A 375 -18.75 10.49 -2.25
CA ASP A 375 -18.20 11.34 -3.28
C ASP A 375 -19.31 11.68 -4.27
N GLY A 376 -19.96 12.83 -4.08
CA GLY A 376 -21.18 13.20 -4.78
C GLY A 376 -22.29 12.15 -4.61
N LYS A 377 -22.53 11.35 -5.66
CA LYS A 377 -23.51 10.24 -5.66
C LYS A 377 -22.87 8.85 -5.58
N ILE A 378 -21.54 8.79 -5.37
CA ILE A 378 -20.77 7.55 -5.31
C ILE A 378 -20.39 7.28 -3.85
N GLY A 379 -20.83 6.14 -3.32
CA GLY A 379 -20.34 5.62 -2.04
C GLY A 379 -19.07 4.80 -2.28
N ARG A 380 -17.89 5.29 -1.87
CA ARG A 380 -16.63 4.57 -2.00
C ARG A 380 -16.33 3.77 -0.75
N VAL A 381 -16.08 2.48 -0.90
CA VAL A 381 -15.58 1.58 0.14
C VAL A 381 -14.15 1.21 -0.24
N THR A 382 -13.19 1.81 0.45
CA THR A 382 -11.76 1.70 0.13
C THR A 382 -11.04 0.87 1.17
N ILE A 383 -10.36 -0.22 0.75
CA ILE A 383 -9.43 -0.97 1.61
C ILE A 383 -8.07 -0.28 1.53
N SER A 384 -7.50 0.07 2.69
CA SER A 384 -6.20 0.76 2.80
C SER A 384 -5.30 0.06 3.83
N ARG A 385 -4.65 -1.01 3.39
CA ARG A 385 -3.61 -1.77 4.10
C ARG A 385 -2.48 -2.13 3.11
N PRO A 386 -1.90 -1.11 2.43
CA PRO A 386 -0.98 -1.33 1.31
C PRO A 386 0.38 -1.94 1.72
N ASP A 387 0.77 -1.82 2.98
CA ASP A 387 1.91 -2.48 3.59
C ASP A 387 1.78 -4.01 3.58
N ALA A 388 0.56 -4.53 3.67
CA ALA A 388 0.22 -5.96 3.56
C ALA A 388 -0.55 -6.29 2.26
N MET A 389 -0.35 -5.52 1.17
CA MET A 389 -1.00 -5.75 -0.13
C MET A 389 -2.53 -5.85 -0.05
N ASN A 390 -3.14 -5.17 0.93
CA ASN A 390 -4.58 -5.18 1.23
C ASN A 390 -5.14 -6.57 1.56
N ALA A 391 -4.31 -7.52 2.02
CA ALA A 391 -4.74 -8.86 2.37
C ALA A 391 -5.85 -8.86 3.44
N LEU A 392 -6.83 -9.74 3.25
CA LEU A 392 -8.00 -9.87 4.12
C LEU A 392 -7.64 -10.61 5.41
N ASN A 393 -7.83 -9.97 6.55
CA ASN A 393 -7.83 -10.58 7.86
C ASN A 393 -9.15 -10.29 8.59
N GLU A 394 -9.31 -10.80 9.80
CA GLU A 394 -10.56 -10.61 10.58
C GLU A 394 -10.93 -9.12 10.74
N THR A 395 -9.95 -8.26 11.03
CA THR A 395 -10.17 -6.81 11.21
C THR A 395 -10.65 -6.17 9.92
N VAL A 396 -9.97 -6.46 8.80
CA VAL A 396 -10.34 -5.93 7.48
C VAL A 396 -11.75 -6.39 7.08
N VAL A 397 -12.08 -7.68 7.25
CA VAL A 397 -13.39 -8.21 6.88
C VAL A 397 -14.51 -7.64 7.77
N LYS A 398 -14.28 -7.47 9.07
CA LYS A 398 -15.25 -6.81 9.99
C LYS A 398 -15.46 -5.34 9.63
N GLN A 399 -14.37 -4.63 9.29
CA GLN A 399 -14.47 -3.23 8.88
C GLN A 399 -15.09 -3.09 7.49
N LEU A 400 -14.85 -4.04 6.57
CA LEU A 400 -15.48 -4.08 5.25
C LEU A 400 -17.02 -4.24 5.40
N ASP A 401 -17.50 -5.16 6.25
CA ASP A 401 -18.93 -5.30 6.53
C ASP A 401 -19.52 -3.97 7.07
N LYS A 402 -18.86 -3.36 8.05
CA LYS A 402 -19.30 -2.08 8.64
C LYS A 402 -19.35 -0.94 7.62
N ALA A 403 -18.29 -0.81 6.79
CA ALA A 403 -18.19 0.23 5.76
C ALA A 403 -19.20 0.01 4.64
N PHE A 404 -19.38 -1.23 4.19
CA PHE A 404 -20.35 -1.59 3.15
C PHE A 404 -21.79 -1.34 3.60
N ARG A 405 -22.15 -1.71 4.84
CA ARG A 405 -23.47 -1.40 5.41
C ARG A 405 -23.75 0.10 5.44
N LYS A 406 -22.75 0.92 5.76
CA LYS A 406 -22.89 2.38 5.69
C LYS A 406 -23.16 2.86 4.26
N ALA A 407 -22.41 2.34 3.27
CA ALA A 407 -22.61 2.67 1.86
C ALA A 407 -24.00 2.23 1.36
N GLU A 408 -24.45 1.04 1.76
CA GLU A 408 -25.75 0.49 1.42
C GLU A 408 -26.89 1.35 1.98
N ALA A 409 -26.77 1.77 3.23
CA ALA A 409 -27.79 2.60 3.93
C ALA A 409 -27.81 4.07 3.50
N ASP A 410 -26.72 4.61 2.95
CA ASP A 410 -26.62 6.02 2.58
C ASP A 410 -27.49 6.34 1.36
N LYS A 411 -28.60 7.04 1.58
CA LYS A 411 -29.58 7.43 0.51
C LYS A 411 -28.98 8.30 -0.58
N LYS A 412 -27.89 9.04 -0.29
CA LYS A 412 -27.19 9.89 -1.27
C LYS A 412 -26.32 9.06 -2.22
N ALA A 413 -25.77 7.95 -1.76
CA ALA A 413 -25.00 7.02 -2.58
C ALA A 413 -25.95 6.27 -3.55
N LYS A 414 -25.78 6.50 -4.86
CA LYS A 414 -26.53 5.84 -5.93
C LYS A 414 -25.79 4.65 -6.51
N VAL A 415 -24.47 4.67 -6.45
CA VAL A 415 -23.55 3.61 -6.85
C VAL A 415 -22.58 3.36 -5.70
N ILE A 416 -22.20 2.11 -5.47
CA ILE A 416 -21.14 1.76 -4.53
C ILE A 416 -19.91 1.33 -5.34
N VAL A 417 -18.76 1.93 -5.07
CA VAL A 417 -17.48 1.58 -5.68
C VAL A 417 -16.60 0.91 -4.63
N LEU A 418 -16.15 -0.30 -4.94
CA LEU A 418 -15.17 -1.04 -4.17
C LEU A 418 -13.81 -0.74 -4.77
N ASP A 419 -12.91 -0.12 -4.03
CA ASP A 419 -11.55 0.18 -4.44
C ASP A 419 -10.52 -0.10 -3.35
N ALA A 420 -9.25 0.11 -3.65
CA ALA A 420 -8.18 -0.11 -2.69
C ALA A 420 -7.02 0.88 -2.88
N ALA A 421 -6.31 1.15 -1.80
CA ALA A 421 -5.12 1.99 -1.79
C ALA A 421 -3.85 1.20 -2.18
N GLY A 422 -2.87 1.89 -2.75
CA GLY A 422 -1.58 1.30 -3.13
C GLY A 422 -1.62 0.49 -4.43
N LYS A 423 -0.65 -0.40 -4.61
CA LYS A 423 -0.40 -1.13 -5.87
C LYS A 423 -1.17 -2.44 -6.06
N ALA A 424 -1.84 -2.92 -5.03
CA ALA A 424 -2.69 -4.11 -5.11
C ALA A 424 -4.14 -3.72 -4.86
N PHE A 425 -5.08 -4.35 -5.57
CA PHE A 425 -6.48 -4.30 -5.18
C PHE A 425 -6.64 -5.08 -3.86
N VAL A 426 -6.53 -6.40 -3.90
CA VAL A 426 -6.44 -7.25 -2.71
C VAL A 426 -5.66 -8.51 -3.08
N ALA A 427 -4.54 -8.78 -2.41
CA ALA A 427 -3.67 -9.92 -2.72
C ALA A 427 -3.99 -11.16 -1.86
N GLY A 428 -5.27 -11.51 -1.75
CA GLY A 428 -5.71 -12.71 -1.04
C GLY A 428 -6.03 -12.50 0.42
N ALA A 429 -6.11 -13.60 1.17
CA ALA A 429 -6.24 -13.60 2.62
C ALA A 429 -4.87 -13.48 3.30
N ASP A 430 -4.86 -13.00 4.55
CA ASP A 430 -3.66 -12.93 5.37
C ASP A 430 -3.27 -14.34 5.84
N ILE A 431 -2.35 -14.97 5.11
CA ILE A 431 -1.91 -16.36 5.37
C ILE A 431 -1.32 -16.55 6.77
N GLY A 432 -0.79 -15.50 7.39
CA GLY A 432 -0.26 -15.55 8.75
C GLY A 432 -1.31 -15.93 9.78
N PHE A 433 -2.56 -15.52 9.56
CA PHE A 433 -3.70 -15.93 10.38
C PHE A 433 -3.94 -17.44 10.28
N PHE A 434 -4.02 -17.99 9.06
CA PHE A 434 -4.24 -19.42 8.85
C PHE A 434 -3.11 -20.28 9.42
N ILE A 435 -1.85 -19.89 9.19
CA ILE A 435 -0.68 -20.60 9.75
C ILE A 435 -0.75 -20.64 11.28
N LYS A 436 -1.10 -19.52 11.91
CA LYS A 436 -1.23 -19.44 13.36
C LYS A 436 -2.32 -20.39 13.87
N CYS A 437 -3.51 -20.36 13.27
CA CYS A 437 -4.62 -21.22 13.65
C CYS A 437 -4.28 -22.71 13.49
N ILE A 438 -3.61 -23.11 12.41
CA ILE A 438 -3.18 -24.49 12.19
C ILE A 438 -2.18 -24.93 13.29
N LYS A 439 -1.14 -24.11 13.55
CA LYS A 439 -0.12 -24.43 14.57
C LYS A 439 -0.65 -24.50 16.00
N GLU A 440 -1.67 -23.70 16.29
CA GLU A 440 -2.31 -23.65 17.61
C GLU A 440 -3.52 -24.60 17.73
N ASN A 441 -3.74 -25.49 16.72
CA ASN A 441 -4.87 -26.40 16.62
C ASN A 441 -6.25 -25.73 16.76
N ARG A 442 -6.39 -24.51 16.22
CA ARG A 442 -7.61 -23.69 16.23
C ARG A 442 -8.26 -23.63 14.84
N LEU A 443 -8.48 -24.80 14.23
CA LEU A 443 -9.02 -24.89 12.86
C LEU A 443 -10.43 -24.30 12.73
N ASP A 444 -11.21 -24.33 13.77
CA ASP A 444 -12.58 -23.76 13.80
C ASP A 444 -12.54 -22.22 13.64
N ASP A 445 -11.44 -21.55 14.01
CA ASP A 445 -11.27 -20.12 13.76
C ASP A 445 -11.09 -19.83 12.26
N ASN A 446 -10.39 -20.70 11.52
CA ASN A 446 -10.29 -20.60 10.06
C ASN A 446 -11.65 -20.75 9.39
N VAL A 447 -12.46 -21.71 9.84
CA VAL A 447 -13.83 -21.94 9.35
C VAL A 447 -14.72 -20.73 9.66
N THR A 448 -14.64 -20.23 10.88
CA THR A 448 -15.42 -19.06 11.35
C THR A 448 -15.07 -17.81 10.53
N PHE A 449 -13.77 -17.53 10.34
CA PHE A 449 -13.30 -16.40 9.53
C PHE A 449 -13.79 -16.50 8.09
N THR A 450 -13.63 -17.66 7.45
CA THR A 450 -14.01 -17.87 6.05
C THR A 450 -15.53 -17.79 5.88
N THR A 451 -16.30 -18.39 6.80
CA THR A 451 -17.77 -18.31 6.80
C THR A 451 -18.25 -16.86 6.93
N TYR A 452 -17.66 -16.10 7.85
CA TYR A 452 -18.00 -14.69 8.01
C TYR A 452 -17.62 -13.87 6.78
N GLY A 453 -16.42 -14.09 6.22
CA GLY A 453 -15.97 -13.44 4.97
C GLY A 453 -16.93 -13.72 3.82
N GLN A 454 -17.30 -14.98 3.61
CA GLN A 454 -18.28 -15.37 2.59
C GLN A 454 -19.63 -14.67 2.78
N LYS A 455 -20.12 -14.56 4.04
CA LYS A 455 -21.35 -13.82 4.37
C LYS A 455 -21.24 -12.34 3.99
N VAL A 456 -20.09 -11.71 4.22
CA VAL A 456 -19.86 -10.30 3.83
C VAL A 456 -19.88 -10.14 2.32
N LEU A 457 -19.18 -11.01 1.59
CA LEU A 457 -19.18 -10.97 0.12
C LEU A 457 -20.58 -11.28 -0.47
N ASN A 458 -21.34 -12.15 0.15
CA ASN A 458 -22.72 -12.44 -0.27
C ASN A 458 -23.64 -11.22 -0.05
N ARG A 459 -23.44 -10.42 1.01
CA ARG A 459 -24.15 -9.14 1.19
C ARG A 459 -23.85 -8.17 0.03
N ILE A 460 -22.60 -8.08 -0.38
CA ILE A 460 -22.20 -7.22 -1.53
C ILE A 460 -22.92 -7.69 -2.79
N ASP A 461 -22.91 -8.99 -3.03
CA ASP A 461 -23.54 -9.62 -4.18
C ASP A 461 -25.08 -9.44 -4.23
N GLN A 462 -25.75 -9.36 -3.08
CA GLN A 462 -27.20 -9.17 -2.94
C GLN A 462 -27.62 -7.70 -2.82
N CYS A 463 -26.67 -6.74 -2.92
CA CYS A 463 -26.96 -5.33 -2.77
C CYS A 463 -27.93 -4.84 -3.86
N LYS A 464 -28.93 -4.06 -3.47
CA LYS A 464 -29.89 -3.45 -4.41
C LYS A 464 -29.35 -2.27 -5.20
N LYS A 465 -28.24 -1.66 -4.73
CA LYS A 465 -27.53 -0.62 -5.47
C LYS A 465 -26.52 -1.26 -6.41
N LEU A 466 -26.23 -0.57 -7.51
CA LEU A 466 -25.15 -0.98 -8.42
C LEU A 466 -23.80 -0.96 -7.68
N VAL A 467 -23.13 -2.10 -7.60
CA VAL A 467 -21.80 -2.25 -7.04
C VAL A 467 -20.77 -2.43 -8.15
N VAL A 468 -19.74 -1.60 -8.15
CA VAL A 468 -18.66 -1.61 -9.14
C VAL A 468 -17.35 -1.93 -8.42
N ALA A 469 -16.68 -3.03 -8.78
CA ALA A 469 -15.30 -3.30 -8.35
C ALA A 469 -14.35 -2.57 -9.30
N LYS A 470 -13.62 -1.59 -8.76
CA LYS A 470 -12.59 -0.82 -9.48
C LYS A 470 -11.22 -1.41 -9.14
N MET A 471 -10.70 -2.27 -10.00
CA MET A 471 -9.40 -2.90 -9.80
C MET A 471 -8.27 -2.10 -10.45
N GLU A 472 -7.29 -1.69 -9.66
CA GLU A 472 -6.12 -0.93 -10.12
C GLU A 472 -4.80 -1.62 -9.70
N GLY A 473 -4.78 -2.94 -9.71
CA GLY A 473 -3.61 -3.71 -9.30
C GLY A 473 -3.96 -5.19 -9.16
N MET A 474 -3.11 -5.90 -8.43
CA MET A 474 -3.24 -7.35 -8.25
C MET A 474 -4.48 -7.72 -7.45
N ALA A 475 -5.27 -8.69 -7.94
CA ALA A 475 -6.41 -9.29 -7.24
C ALA A 475 -6.24 -10.81 -7.22
N LEU A 476 -5.86 -11.39 -6.09
CA LEU A 476 -5.58 -12.82 -5.94
C LEU A 476 -6.52 -13.46 -4.94
N GLY A 477 -6.90 -14.73 -5.19
CA GLY A 477 -7.69 -15.52 -4.26
C GLY A 477 -8.86 -14.74 -3.69
N GLY A 478 -8.91 -14.59 -2.38
CA GLY A 478 -9.93 -13.78 -1.68
C GLY A 478 -10.14 -12.39 -2.25
N GLY A 479 -9.12 -11.79 -2.87
CA GLY A 479 -9.26 -10.50 -3.55
C GLY A 479 -9.99 -10.56 -4.87
N LEU A 480 -9.81 -11.62 -5.64
CA LEU A 480 -10.60 -11.88 -6.83
C LEU A 480 -12.04 -12.26 -6.44
N GLU A 481 -12.22 -13.04 -5.38
CA GLU A 481 -13.53 -13.39 -4.82
C GLU A 481 -14.31 -12.14 -4.38
N TYR A 482 -13.61 -11.16 -3.78
CA TYR A 482 -14.17 -9.85 -3.44
C TYR A 482 -14.62 -9.08 -4.70
N ALA A 483 -13.81 -9.05 -5.75
CA ALA A 483 -14.21 -8.41 -7.00
C ALA A 483 -15.42 -9.12 -7.66
N LEU A 484 -15.47 -10.47 -7.65
CA LEU A 484 -16.54 -11.28 -8.20
C LEU A 484 -17.88 -11.12 -7.45
N SER A 485 -17.89 -10.53 -6.27
CA SER A 485 -19.12 -10.20 -5.55
C SER A 485 -19.81 -8.92 -6.04
N ALA A 486 -19.14 -8.11 -6.88
CA ALA A 486 -19.70 -6.90 -7.46
C ALA A 486 -20.54 -7.19 -8.72
N ASP A 487 -21.41 -6.24 -9.10
CA ASP A 487 -22.23 -6.34 -10.32
C ASP A 487 -21.45 -6.05 -11.60
N VAL A 488 -20.44 -5.18 -11.49
CA VAL A 488 -19.59 -4.76 -12.60
C VAL A 488 -18.14 -4.76 -12.15
N ILE A 489 -17.30 -5.43 -12.87
CA ILE A 489 -15.86 -5.51 -12.61
C ILE A 489 -15.12 -4.71 -13.67
N VAL A 490 -14.44 -3.65 -13.26
CA VAL A 490 -13.64 -2.81 -14.15
C VAL A 490 -12.20 -2.84 -13.72
N ALA A 491 -11.29 -3.10 -14.64
CA ALA A 491 -9.87 -3.21 -14.39
C ALA A 491 -9.05 -2.19 -15.18
N THR A 492 -7.92 -1.78 -14.64
CA THR A 492 -6.90 -1.11 -15.45
C THR A 492 -6.03 -2.12 -16.19
N PRO A 493 -5.34 -1.73 -17.29
CA PRO A 493 -4.50 -2.67 -18.08
C PRO A 493 -3.39 -3.36 -17.29
N LYS A 494 -2.94 -2.75 -16.17
CA LYS A 494 -1.88 -3.31 -15.31
C LYS A 494 -2.36 -4.41 -14.36
N VAL A 495 -3.67 -4.65 -14.27
CA VAL A 495 -4.26 -5.65 -13.36
C VAL A 495 -3.79 -7.06 -13.70
N ARG A 496 -3.53 -7.85 -12.67
CA ARG A 496 -3.30 -9.30 -12.71
C ARG A 496 -4.24 -9.97 -11.72
N ILE A 497 -4.89 -11.02 -12.16
CA ILE A 497 -5.83 -11.81 -11.35
C ILE A 497 -5.48 -13.29 -11.36
N GLY A 498 -5.88 -14.03 -10.34
CA GLY A 498 -5.70 -15.47 -10.29
C GLY A 498 -6.11 -16.09 -8.96
N PHE A 499 -6.15 -17.42 -8.95
CA PHE A 499 -6.42 -18.23 -7.77
C PHE A 499 -5.20 -19.07 -7.42
N PRO A 500 -4.25 -18.60 -6.57
CA PRO A 500 -3.02 -19.32 -6.24
C PRO A 500 -3.23 -20.45 -5.22
N GLU A 501 -4.41 -20.65 -4.69
CA GLU A 501 -4.74 -21.44 -3.51
C GLU A 501 -4.27 -22.88 -3.59
N THR A 502 -4.47 -23.57 -4.72
CA THR A 502 -4.03 -24.97 -4.90
C THR A 502 -2.51 -25.12 -4.85
N GLY A 503 -1.77 -24.05 -5.22
CA GLY A 503 -0.31 -23.98 -5.10
C GLY A 503 0.20 -23.69 -3.69
N ILE A 504 -0.69 -23.46 -2.73
CA ILE A 504 -0.38 -23.27 -1.30
C ILE A 504 -1.16 -24.22 -0.40
N GLY A 505 -1.67 -25.32 -0.96
CA GLY A 505 -2.27 -26.41 -0.20
C GLY A 505 -3.72 -26.23 0.23
N ILE A 506 -4.42 -25.20 -0.26
CA ILE A 506 -5.82 -24.91 0.06
C ILE A 506 -6.65 -24.64 -1.20
N TYR A 507 -7.91 -24.24 -1.05
CA TYR A 507 -8.78 -23.85 -2.15
C TYR A 507 -9.46 -22.49 -1.87
N PRO A 508 -10.01 -21.79 -2.91
CA PRO A 508 -10.77 -20.54 -2.74
C PRO A 508 -12.03 -20.76 -1.90
N GLY A 509 -12.14 -20.10 -0.75
CA GLY A 509 -13.20 -20.35 0.24
C GLY A 509 -14.19 -19.19 0.42
N LEU A 510 -14.02 -18.07 -0.29
CA LEU A 510 -14.91 -16.90 -0.16
C LEU A 510 -15.92 -16.79 -1.32
N GLY A 511 -16.21 -17.91 -2.00
CA GLY A 511 -17.13 -18.02 -3.11
C GLY A 511 -16.48 -18.12 -4.48
N GLY A 512 -15.13 -18.26 -4.55
CA GLY A 512 -14.38 -18.30 -5.78
C GLY A 512 -14.71 -19.47 -6.66
N THR A 513 -14.88 -20.66 -6.12
CA THR A 513 -15.27 -21.87 -6.86
C THR A 513 -16.67 -21.71 -7.48
N GLN A 514 -17.56 -21.03 -6.77
CA GLN A 514 -18.97 -20.91 -7.13
C GLN A 514 -19.24 -19.73 -8.07
N ARG A 515 -18.63 -18.56 -7.81
CA ARG A 515 -18.85 -17.39 -8.65
C ARG A 515 -18.10 -17.51 -9.97
N THR A 516 -16.82 -17.95 -9.96
CA THR A 516 -16.04 -18.12 -11.18
C THR A 516 -16.70 -19.07 -12.16
N SER A 517 -17.17 -20.25 -11.68
CA SER A 517 -17.84 -21.22 -12.54
C SER A 517 -19.14 -20.69 -13.17
N ARG A 518 -19.86 -19.81 -12.47
CA ARG A 518 -21.06 -19.16 -12.99
C ARG A 518 -20.76 -18.03 -13.98
N TYR A 519 -19.59 -17.38 -13.88
CA TYR A 519 -19.18 -16.35 -14.82
C TYR A 519 -18.68 -16.93 -16.15
N ILE A 520 -17.82 -17.97 -16.11
CA ILE A 520 -17.07 -18.44 -17.31
C ILE A 520 -17.30 -19.92 -17.65
N GLY A 521 -18.18 -20.63 -16.93
CA GLY A 521 -18.37 -22.07 -17.05
C GLY A 521 -17.41 -22.85 -16.14
N LYS A 522 -17.82 -24.07 -15.82
CA LYS A 522 -17.06 -24.90 -14.86
C LYS A 522 -15.71 -25.35 -15.39
N GLU A 523 -15.59 -25.59 -16.70
CA GLU A 523 -14.37 -26.06 -17.35
C GLU A 523 -13.24 -25.03 -17.22
N LEU A 524 -13.51 -23.77 -17.58
CA LEU A 524 -12.54 -22.70 -17.43
C LEU A 524 -12.27 -22.34 -15.97
N ALA A 525 -13.28 -22.44 -15.11
CA ALA A 525 -13.10 -22.24 -13.67
C ALA A 525 -12.16 -23.29 -13.07
N LYS A 526 -12.36 -24.58 -13.39
CA LYS A 526 -11.46 -25.67 -13.01
C LYS A 526 -10.05 -25.40 -13.49
N TYR A 527 -9.87 -25.08 -14.78
CA TYR A 527 -8.55 -24.73 -15.33
C TYR A 527 -7.85 -23.63 -14.53
N LEU A 528 -8.52 -22.50 -14.27
CA LEU A 528 -7.91 -21.37 -13.59
C LEU A 528 -7.55 -21.70 -12.13
N ILE A 529 -8.44 -22.35 -11.40
CA ILE A 529 -8.24 -22.66 -9.98
C ILE A 529 -7.22 -23.79 -9.82
N PHE A 530 -7.28 -24.81 -10.67
CA PHE A 530 -6.32 -25.92 -10.63
C PHE A 530 -4.90 -25.45 -10.92
N THR A 531 -4.72 -24.68 -12.01
CA THR A 531 -3.39 -24.25 -12.45
C THR A 531 -2.83 -23.09 -11.62
N GLY A 532 -3.70 -22.28 -11.02
CA GLY A 532 -3.31 -21.00 -10.43
C GLY A 532 -2.76 -20.00 -11.44
N ARG A 533 -3.10 -20.17 -12.76
CA ARG A 533 -2.62 -19.27 -13.83
C ARG A 533 -3.02 -17.83 -13.53
N MET A 534 -2.02 -16.96 -13.57
CA MET A 534 -2.24 -15.52 -13.51
C MET A 534 -2.68 -14.98 -14.87
N LEU A 535 -3.82 -14.28 -14.89
CA LEU A 535 -4.33 -13.61 -16.08
C LEU A 535 -4.03 -12.12 -16.06
N SER A 536 -3.76 -11.57 -17.25
CA SER A 536 -3.84 -10.13 -17.47
C SER A 536 -5.29 -9.66 -17.46
N ALA A 537 -5.50 -8.36 -17.28
CA ALA A 537 -6.84 -7.76 -17.38
C ALA A 537 -7.50 -8.07 -18.72
N GLN A 538 -6.74 -8.07 -19.82
CA GLN A 538 -7.26 -8.35 -21.17
C GLN A 538 -7.67 -9.82 -21.34
N GLU A 539 -6.85 -10.78 -20.90
CA GLU A 539 -7.22 -12.20 -20.91
C GLU A 539 -8.49 -12.45 -20.10
N ALA A 540 -8.57 -11.89 -18.90
CA ALA A 540 -9.73 -12.01 -18.03
C ALA A 540 -11.00 -11.38 -18.61
N HIS A 541 -10.85 -10.26 -19.34
CA HIS A 541 -11.96 -9.64 -20.09
C HIS A 541 -12.45 -10.53 -21.22
N VAL A 542 -11.54 -11.09 -21.99
CA VAL A 542 -11.86 -11.97 -23.13
C VAL A 542 -12.66 -13.20 -22.70
N ILE A 543 -12.36 -13.79 -21.55
CA ILE A 543 -13.10 -14.95 -21.03
C ILE A 543 -14.35 -14.59 -20.20
N GLY A 544 -14.60 -13.29 -19.97
CA GLY A 544 -15.80 -12.81 -19.28
C GLY A 544 -15.71 -12.67 -17.77
N LEU A 545 -14.52 -12.77 -17.17
CA LEU A 545 -14.32 -12.49 -15.72
C LEU A 545 -14.29 -11.00 -15.41
N ILE A 546 -13.84 -10.16 -16.34
CA ILE A 546 -13.79 -8.70 -16.21
C ILE A 546 -14.71 -8.08 -17.26
N ASP A 547 -15.55 -7.13 -16.84
CA ASP A 547 -16.50 -6.48 -17.75
C ASP A 547 -15.84 -5.46 -18.69
N TYR A 548 -14.89 -4.67 -18.16
CA TYR A 548 -14.23 -3.61 -18.90
C TYR A 548 -12.77 -3.47 -18.50
N VAL A 549 -11.93 -3.14 -19.50
CA VAL A 549 -10.54 -2.75 -19.26
C VAL A 549 -10.39 -1.30 -19.72
N PHE A 550 -10.21 -0.40 -18.77
CA PHE A 550 -10.15 1.05 -19.00
C PHE A 550 -8.99 1.69 -18.24
N THR A 551 -8.58 2.90 -18.66
CA THR A 551 -7.73 3.75 -17.83
C THR A 551 -8.50 4.25 -16.61
N PRO A 552 -7.84 4.66 -15.52
CA PRO A 552 -8.52 5.14 -14.31
C PRO A 552 -9.53 6.26 -14.60
N GLU A 553 -9.18 7.21 -15.49
CA GLU A 553 -10.07 8.32 -15.88
C GLU A 553 -11.33 7.84 -16.59
N LYS A 554 -11.19 6.85 -17.49
CA LYS A 554 -12.34 6.25 -18.21
C LYS A 554 -13.25 5.45 -17.27
N ILE A 555 -12.71 4.88 -16.20
CA ILE A 555 -13.52 4.18 -15.19
C ILE A 555 -14.42 5.18 -14.48
N GLU A 556 -13.86 6.29 -14.01
CA GLU A 556 -14.65 7.34 -13.33
C GLU A 556 -15.71 7.93 -14.27
N ASP A 557 -15.36 8.24 -15.52
CA ASP A 557 -16.28 8.74 -16.52
C ASP A 557 -17.42 7.74 -16.81
N MET A 558 -17.12 6.45 -16.92
CA MET A 558 -18.14 5.39 -17.09
C MET A 558 -19.11 5.36 -15.91
N ILE A 559 -18.63 5.46 -14.67
CA ILE A 559 -19.48 5.48 -13.48
C ILE A 559 -20.38 6.71 -13.49
N GLN A 560 -19.85 7.90 -13.78
CA GLN A 560 -20.62 9.14 -13.85
C GLN A 560 -21.67 9.08 -14.97
N LYS A 561 -21.34 8.55 -16.16
CA LYS A 561 -22.31 8.35 -17.26
C LYS A 561 -23.44 7.39 -16.89
N ARG A 562 -23.17 6.31 -16.14
CA ARG A 562 -24.22 5.41 -15.64
C ARG A 562 -25.17 6.11 -14.66
N ILE A 563 -24.61 6.95 -13.75
CA ILE A 563 -25.42 7.74 -12.82
C ILE A 563 -26.30 8.74 -13.59
N ALA A 564 -25.73 9.46 -14.55
CA ALA A 564 -26.48 10.44 -15.37
C ALA A 564 -27.59 9.77 -16.21
N ALA A 565 -27.30 8.61 -16.80
CA ALA A 565 -28.27 7.86 -17.60
C ALA A 565 -29.27 7.06 -16.76
N LYS A 566 -29.22 7.13 -15.43
CA LYS A 566 -30.05 6.31 -14.49
C LYS A 566 -29.96 4.80 -14.75
N LYS A 567 -28.88 4.30 -15.39
CA LYS A 567 -28.62 2.88 -15.64
C LYS A 567 -27.95 2.23 -14.42
N LEU A 568 -28.68 2.18 -13.32
CA LEU A 568 -28.19 1.78 -11.99
C LEU A 568 -28.65 0.38 -11.56
N THR A 569 -29.29 -0.37 -12.48
CA THR A 569 -29.75 -1.71 -12.17
C THR A 569 -28.55 -2.65 -12.09
N PRO A 570 -28.43 -3.45 -11.01
CA PRO A 570 -27.45 -4.51 -10.91
C PRO A 570 -27.57 -5.45 -12.12
N LYS A 571 -26.45 -5.73 -12.79
CA LYS A 571 -26.41 -6.72 -13.86
C LYS A 571 -25.71 -7.98 -13.34
N LYS A 572 -26.51 -8.99 -13.04
CA LYS A 572 -26.01 -10.34 -12.78
C LYS A 572 -26.37 -11.22 -13.96
N GLY A 573 -25.39 -11.79 -14.62
CA GLY A 573 -25.66 -12.76 -15.68
C GLY A 573 -24.47 -13.02 -16.59
N LYS A 574 -24.43 -14.22 -17.12
CA LYS A 574 -23.45 -14.68 -18.11
C LYS A 574 -23.37 -13.69 -19.27
N LYS A 575 -22.20 -13.13 -19.52
CA LYS A 575 -21.88 -12.60 -20.84
C LYS A 575 -21.34 -13.76 -21.67
N THR A 576 -22.07 -14.17 -22.68
CA THR A 576 -21.56 -15.09 -23.72
C THR A 576 -20.56 -14.33 -24.57
N HIS A 577 -19.28 -14.53 -24.30
CA HIS A 577 -18.22 -14.10 -25.21
C HIS A 577 -17.87 -15.23 -26.15
N ALA A 578 -17.65 -14.91 -27.44
CA ALA A 578 -17.03 -15.86 -28.36
C ALA A 578 -15.59 -16.08 -27.91
N LEU A 579 -15.29 -17.26 -27.38
CA LEU A 579 -13.96 -17.59 -26.88
C LEU A 579 -12.96 -17.69 -28.05
N PRO A 580 -11.74 -17.10 -27.92
CA PRO A 580 -10.64 -17.37 -28.85
C PRO A 580 -10.28 -18.86 -28.94
N PRO A 581 -9.58 -19.29 -30.00
CA PRO A 581 -9.26 -20.71 -30.23
C PRO A 581 -8.55 -21.36 -29.02
N GLU A 582 -7.54 -20.72 -28.43
CA GLU A 582 -6.84 -21.23 -27.26
C GLU A 582 -7.79 -21.51 -26.08
N TRP A 583 -8.69 -20.59 -25.76
CA TRP A 583 -9.62 -20.75 -24.65
C TRP A 583 -10.71 -21.77 -24.93
N ARG A 584 -11.08 -21.99 -26.21
CA ARG A 584 -11.97 -23.11 -26.63
C ARG A 584 -11.28 -24.45 -26.41
N GLN A 585 -10.02 -24.59 -26.83
CA GLN A 585 -9.22 -25.79 -26.60
C GLN A 585 -9.08 -26.09 -25.10
N ILE A 586 -8.76 -25.10 -24.28
CA ILE A 586 -8.71 -25.26 -22.83
C ILE A 586 -10.04 -25.74 -22.26
N LYS A 587 -11.15 -25.15 -22.72
CA LYS A 587 -12.50 -25.56 -22.29
C LYS A 587 -12.80 -27.03 -22.63
N GLU A 588 -12.41 -27.47 -23.79
CA GLU A 588 -12.56 -28.88 -24.25
C GLU A 588 -11.68 -29.81 -23.41
N LEU A 589 -10.43 -29.42 -23.12
CA LEU A 589 -9.50 -30.20 -22.33
C LEU A 589 -9.95 -30.38 -20.85
N PHE A 590 -10.67 -29.40 -20.30
CA PHE A 590 -11.13 -29.42 -18.91
C PHE A 590 -12.61 -29.83 -18.75
N ASN A 591 -13.17 -30.51 -19.75
CA ASN A 591 -14.51 -31.11 -19.64
C ASN A 591 -14.49 -32.25 -18.59
N ASP A 592 -15.68 -32.63 -18.11
CA ASP A 592 -15.81 -33.60 -17.01
C ASP A 592 -15.20 -34.97 -17.35
N ALA A 593 -15.22 -35.40 -18.59
CA ALA A 593 -14.66 -36.70 -19.02
C ALA A 593 -13.13 -36.76 -18.86
N ASN A 594 -12.44 -35.60 -18.95
CA ASN A 594 -10.99 -35.51 -18.90
C ASN A 594 -10.41 -35.24 -17.50
N ILE A 595 -11.26 -34.84 -16.54
CA ILE A 595 -10.76 -34.39 -15.23
C ILE A 595 -10.03 -35.49 -14.47
N ALA A 596 -10.50 -36.74 -14.54
CA ALA A 596 -9.83 -37.87 -13.89
C ALA A 596 -8.40 -38.06 -14.44
N ASP A 597 -8.21 -37.89 -15.75
CA ASP A 597 -6.93 -37.99 -16.42
C ASP A 597 -5.97 -36.85 -16.02
N TRP A 598 -6.50 -35.64 -15.82
CA TRP A 598 -5.71 -34.52 -15.27
C TRP A 598 -5.23 -34.81 -13.83
N LEU A 599 -6.13 -35.28 -12.97
CA LEU A 599 -5.83 -35.54 -11.56
C LEU A 599 -4.89 -36.75 -11.35
N SER A 600 -4.91 -37.72 -12.27
CA SER A 600 -4.00 -38.89 -12.25
C SER A 600 -2.62 -38.60 -12.82
N GLY A 601 -2.41 -37.43 -13.46
CA GLY A 601 -1.14 -37.09 -14.12
C GLY A 601 -0.92 -37.74 -15.51
N LYS A 602 -1.92 -38.38 -16.09
CA LYS A 602 -1.85 -39.03 -17.41
C LYS A 602 -1.32 -38.12 -18.51
N TYR A 603 -1.63 -36.83 -18.45
CA TYR A 603 -1.22 -35.85 -19.45
C TYR A 603 0.24 -35.36 -19.32
N LEU A 604 1.02 -35.85 -18.35
CA LEU A 604 2.46 -35.51 -18.23
C LEU A 604 3.28 -35.98 -19.44
N SER A 605 2.86 -37.06 -20.10
CA SER A 605 3.47 -37.61 -21.32
C SER A 605 2.85 -37.13 -22.62
N SER A 606 1.99 -36.10 -22.61
CA SER A 606 1.34 -35.56 -23.79
C SER A 606 2.34 -34.94 -24.77
N ASN A 607 2.15 -35.17 -26.06
CA ASN A 607 2.90 -34.52 -27.15
C ASN A 607 2.36 -33.12 -27.48
N ASP A 608 1.15 -32.79 -27.06
CA ASP A 608 0.60 -31.43 -27.22
C ASP A 608 1.24 -30.49 -26.21
N GLU A 609 1.85 -29.39 -26.67
CA GLU A 609 2.63 -28.46 -25.85
C GLU A 609 1.78 -27.82 -24.75
N LEU A 610 0.56 -27.38 -25.07
CA LEU A 610 -0.35 -26.76 -24.12
C LEU A 610 -0.73 -27.74 -23.00
N THR A 611 -1.09 -28.96 -23.39
CA THR A 611 -1.46 -30.05 -22.47
C THR A 611 -0.29 -30.45 -21.58
N ALA A 612 0.89 -30.68 -22.15
CA ALA A 612 2.09 -31.03 -21.40
C ALA A 612 2.53 -29.94 -20.41
N LYS A 613 2.47 -28.67 -20.83
CA LYS A 613 2.76 -27.53 -19.97
C LYS A 613 1.77 -27.41 -18.81
N THR A 614 0.49 -27.61 -19.09
CA THR A 614 -0.58 -27.58 -18.09
C THR A 614 -0.42 -28.72 -17.09
N ALA A 615 -0.12 -29.94 -17.56
CA ALA A 615 0.10 -31.10 -16.70
C ALA A 615 1.31 -30.91 -15.76
N ARG A 616 2.42 -30.36 -16.28
CA ARG A 616 3.60 -30.01 -15.46
C ARG A 616 3.27 -28.93 -14.43
N ASN A 617 2.37 -28.00 -14.71
CA ASN A 617 1.91 -27.02 -13.72
C ASN A 617 1.08 -27.70 -12.62
N LEU A 618 0.15 -28.57 -13.00
CA LEU A 618 -0.73 -29.29 -12.08
C LEU A 618 0.03 -30.26 -11.16
N SER A 619 1.11 -30.90 -11.63
CA SER A 619 1.92 -31.79 -10.79
C SER A 619 2.59 -31.08 -9.62
N GLY A 620 2.70 -29.74 -9.66
CA GLY A 620 3.19 -28.93 -8.56
C GLY A 620 2.11 -28.38 -7.63
N LYS A 621 0.87 -28.88 -7.71
CA LYS A 621 -0.26 -28.43 -6.88
C LYS A 621 -0.62 -29.49 -5.83
N ALA A 622 -1.27 -29.08 -4.75
CA ALA A 622 -1.70 -29.98 -3.69
C ALA A 622 -2.81 -30.93 -4.19
N PRO A 623 -2.59 -32.26 -4.20
CA PRO A 623 -3.54 -33.19 -4.81
C PRO A 623 -4.91 -33.18 -4.15
N LEU A 624 -4.99 -33.07 -2.81
CA LEU A 624 -6.26 -32.98 -2.09
C LEU A 624 -7.01 -31.71 -2.42
N ALA A 625 -6.31 -30.55 -2.56
CA ALA A 625 -6.94 -29.31 -2.93
C ALA A 625 -7.55 -29.40 -4.34
N LEU A 626 -6.85 -29.99 -5.32
CA LEU A 626 -7.40 -30.22 -6.67
C LEU A 626 -8.66 -31.08 -6.65
N LYS A 627 -8.64 -32.20 -5.90
CA LYS A 627 -9.79 -33.10 -5.76
C LYS A 627 -10.98 -32.38 -5.17
N MET A 628 -10.77 -31.66 -4.03
CA MET A 628 -11.84 -30.92 -3.37
C MET A 628 -12.41 -29.82 -4.26
N VAL A 629 -11.57 -29.05 -4.99
CA VAL A 629 -12.05 -28.03 -5.94
C VAL A 629 -12.95 -28.65 -6.99
N ASN A 630 -12.55 -29.81 -7.56
CA ASN A 630 -13.38 -30.52 -8.53
C ASN A 630 -14.75 -30.85 -7.98
N GLU A 631 -14.80 -31.51 -6.82
CA GLU A 631 -16.05 -31.92 -6.15
C GLU A 631 -16.95 -30.73 -5.82
N ILE A 632 -16.35 -29.65 -5.26
CA ILE A 632 -17.08 -28.43 -4.88
C ILE A 632 -17.70 -27.72 -6.08
N ILE A 633 -16.96 -27.63 -7.21
CA ILE A 633 -17.47 -27.03 -8.43
C ILE A 633 -18.59 -27.88 -9.02
N ASP A 634 -18.39 -29.19 -9.18
CA ASP A 634 -19.38 -30.07 -9.81
C ASP A 634 -20.67 -30.13 -9.01
N GLN A 635 -20.59 -30.32 -7.69
CA GLN A 635 -21.75 -30.36 -6.81
C GLN A 635 -22.47 -29.01 -6.73
N GLY A 636 -21.70 -27.91 -6.68
CA GLY A 636 -22.26 -26.58 -6.45
C GLY A 636 -22.80 -25.89 -7.72
N PHE A 637 -22.29 -26.22 -8.90
CA PHE A 637 -22.59 -25.50 -10.15
C PHE A 637 -24.07 -25.56 -10.53
N ALA A 638 -24.71 -26.72 -10.38
CA ALA A 638 -26.12 -26.91 -10.68
C ALA A 638 -27.08 -26.36 -9.61
N MET A 639 -26.54 -25.97 -8.45
CA MET A 639 -27.34 -25.46 -7.33
C MET A 639 -27.52 -23.93 -7.42
N PRO A 640 -28.56 -23.35 -6.74
CA PRO A 640 -28.57 -21.93 -6.45
C PRO A 640 -27.28 -21.50 -5.75
N LEU A 641 -26.79 -20.28 -6.02
CA LEU A 641 -25.50 -19.79 -5.50
C LEU A 641 -25.35 -19.99 -3.99
N GLU A 642 -26.37 -19.68 -3.20
CA GLU A 642 -26.34 -19.83 -1.72
C GLU A 642 -26.10 -21.26 -1.27
N LYS A 643 -26.67 -22.25 -1.98
CA LYS A 643 -26.43 -23.67 -1.70
C LYS A 643 -25.01 -24.09 -2.12
N GLY A 644 -24.55 -23.63 -3.27
CA GLY A 644 -23.16 -23.86 -3.73
C GLY A 644 -22.13 -23.28 -2.78
N LEU A 645 -22.36 -22.08 -2.26
CA LEU A 645 -21.48 -21.45 -1.25
C LEU A 645 -21.40 -22.30 0.05
N LYS A 646 -22.48 -22.93 0.47
CA LYS A 646 -22.45 -23.87 1.61
C LYS A 646 -21.63 -25.14 1.33
N GLN A 647 -21.64 -25.64 0.09
CA GLN A 647 -20.77 -26.76 -0.31
C GLN A 647 -19.28 -26.36 -0.24
N GLU A 648 -18.93 -25.14 -0.65
CA GLU A 648 -17.57 -24.64 -0.57
C GLU A 648 -17.06 -24.60 0.89
N LEU A 649 -17.91 -24.23 1.87
CA LEU A 649 -17.55 -24.20 3.28
C LEU A 649 -17.38 -25.58 3.93
N LYS A 650 -18.01 -26.61 3.37
CA LYS A 650 -18.11 -27.95 3.97
C LYS A 650 -16.75 -28.60 4.23
N HIS A 651 -15.80 -28.43 3.32
CA HIS A 651 -14.48 -29.06 3.36
C HIS A 651 -13.37 -28.18 3.95
N LEU A 652 -13.70 -26.99 4.49
CA LEU A 652 -12.69 -26.06 5.02
C LEU A 652 -11.86 -26.65 6.16
N LYS A 653 -12.52 -27.27 7.13
CA LYS A 653 -11.79 -27.85 8.28
C LYS A 653 -10.88 -28.99 7.84
N GLU A 654 -11.33 -29.79 6.88
CA GLU A 654 -10.57 -30.90 6.31
C GLU A 654 -9.32 -30.39 5.58
N ILE A 655 -9.47 -29.42 4.65
CA ILE A 655 -8.31 -28.91 3.89
C ILE A 655 -7.30 -28.20 4.78
N PHE A 656 -7.72 -27.40 5.77
CA PHE A 656 -6.80 -26.74 6.69
C PHE A 656 -6.11 -27.69 7.68
N ASN A 657 -6.62 -28.91 7.85
CA ASN A 657 -6.01 -29.95 8.68
C ASN A 657 -4.95 -30.77 7.94
N THR A 658 -4.73 -30.55 6.65
CA THR A 658 -3.77 -31.30 5.86
C THR A 658 -2.32 -30.84 6.10
N GLN A 659 -1.37 -31.77 5.96
CA GLN A 659 0.06 -31.44 5.93
C GLN A 659 0.38 -30.48 4.77
N ASP A 660 -0.27 -30.69 3.62
CA ASP A 660 -0.09 -29.88 2.42
C ASP A 660 -0.49 -28.41 2.64
N ALA A 661 -1.56 -28.14 3.42
CA ALA A 661 -1.95 -26.77 3.76
C ALA A 661 -0.87 -26.05 4.59
N LEU A 662 -0.33 -26.71 5.63
CA LEU A 662 0.73 -26.09 6.44
C LEU A 662 2.02 -25.91 5.63
N THR A 663 2.40 -26.91 4.85
CA THR A 663 3.60 -26.86 3.98
C THR A 663 3.46 -25.74 2.94
N GLY A 664 2.34 -25.67 2.25
CA GLY A 664 2.08 -24.68 1.21
C GLY A 664 2.02 -23.24 1.76
N LEU A 665 1.25 -23.01 2.82
CA LEU A 665 1.13 -21.69 3.44
C LEU A 665 2.47 -21.17 3.99
N THR A 666 3.30 -22.05 4.58
CA THR A 666 4.61 -21.63 5.12
C THR A 666 5.70 -21.47 4.07
N SER A 667 5.48 -21.95 2.84
CA SER A 667 6.41 -21.83 1.70
C SER A 667 6.29 -20.53 0.93
N VAL A 668 5.21 -19.75 1.15
CA VAL A 668 4.97 -18.50 0.42
C VAL A 668 6.15 -17.55 0.57
N GLY A 669 6.73 -17.13 -0.57
CA GLY A 669 7.92 -16.28 -0.62
C GLY A 669 9.25 -17.00 -0.38
N LYS A 670 9.26 -18.33 -0.18
CA LYS A 670 10.48 -19.12 0.11
C LYS A 670 10.83 -20.14 -0.97
N GLY A 671 9.91 -20.46 -1.87
CA GLY A 671 10.11 -21.46 -2.92
C GLY A 671 8.86 -22.30 -3.21
N ARG A 672 9.03 -23.34 -4.03
CA ARG A 672 7.92 -24.26 -4.36
C ARG A 672 7.80 -25.33 -3.28
N PRO A 673 6.61 -25.54 -2.68
CA PRO A 673 6.38 -26.61 -1.73
C PRO A 673 6.38 -27.98 -2.43
N ALA A 674 6.80 -29.00 -1.71
CA ALA A 674 6.59 -30.40 -2.10
C ALA A 674 5.33 -30.91 -1.37
N PHE A 675 4.28 -31.20 -2.13
CA PHE A 675 3.03 -31.73 -1.60
C PHE A 675 3.04 -33.25 -1.58
N VAL A 676 2.40 -33.84 -0.56
CA VAL A 676 2.38 -35.31 -0.32
C VAL A 676 0.97 -35.89 -0.38
N GLY A 677 -0.06 -35.07 -0.54
CA GLY A 677 -1.45 -35.50 -0.62
C GLY A 677 -2.04 -35.95 0.73
N LYS A 678 -1.56 -35.42 1.83
CA LYS A 678 -1.98 -35.78 3.19
C LYS A 678 -2.35 -34.54 4.02
#